data_cec496d3d83058f0aa037fc10b273a7b
#
_entry.id   cec496d3d83058f0aa037fc10b273a7b
#
_cell.length_a   1.000
_cell.length_b   1.000
_cell.length_c   1.000
_cell.angle_alpha   90.00
_cell.angle_beta   90.00
_cell.angle_gamma   90.00
#
_symmetry.space_group_name_H-M   'P 1'
#
loop_
_entity.id
_entity.type
_entity.pdbx_description
1 polymer ?
#
loop_
_entity_poly.entity_id
_entity_poly.type
_entity_poly.pdbx_seq_one_letter_code
_entity_poly.pdbx_strand_id
1 'polypeptide(L)'
;MKYLFLVLALLCTLTVQAASLSLDDVLADTPTLNMALPTPEEITGVKVGERHWYHYEIVNYLEALAEASPRMVALGEHARTYGNRPLVSYAISTPDNLARLAQIKAARASIIDPDAEVSLEDQPAVLHMMYSIHGNEPSGANATPLVAYYLNAAQDEALLAQLNDVVIIFNPMLNPDGLDRFAYWTNGHRGLNPSLDGHDREHTEAVPNGRTNYYWFDLNRDWLPHQHPESRGRLALFHEWKPNVQLDFHEQGSNSNYFFMPGKPERTNPLTPSINQILTAKIGQYHAEAFDAEGVRFFTEEGYDDFFMGKGSTYPDLFGTVGILFEQPSSRGAIQDTVNGKLTFEVSISNQFRTSLSSLKATSALKDELLSYQRNFYTDQKKQRGHYLASATGDPTRLAEFVRVLKGHQITVEALATDMTVDGHTYRAGETIAVSLDQPQSTYLETLWRAQLEFEENVFYDVSTWTLPWAFNLTHTRSAVQRAATEPWAERDLGQTTGLTPSAVGYLIDWRDSASPSLLYDLLEIGANVRVAEATFTALTAKEGPVNFTHGTLFVAPKLQENVSDAVISRLQRAKAEGIAVYSATSSYTPEGIDLGSRAFTVLSLPKVLLVTGPDTSAYNIGEIWHLLDTRVGMPVTMVDSHRLSRVSLGDYSHVIMASPLRASSMTQKLKTFVEDGGVLWAQGASTISWAADQGLTNVTWRTMSAHGAAKGSTNAETQGLLRPKRKPFGTASDEYAFTLVRGAILQGELDVTHPLGFGYESSQLPVFRTSNRFMNHSANPYSTPLAYTKTPLLSGYMSSENQDLVANSAGLVVDQRGAGAVVLSLDSPTFRAFWWGTQRLLVNGIFFGDLLEEPR
;
A
#
# COMPACT_ATOMS: atom_id res chain seq x y z
N MET A 1 76.33 -35.02 -18.17
CA MET A 1 74.96 -35.56 -18.26
C MET A 1 74.07 -34.82 -17.31
N LYS A 2 73.26 -33.89 -17.83
CA LYS A 2 72.34 -33.11 -17.01
C LYS A 2 70.94 -33.45 -17.52
N TYR A 3 70.13 -34.03 -16.64
CA TYR A 3 68.76 -34.35 -16.91
C TYR A 3 67.89 -33.03 -16.64
N LEU A 4 67.32 -32.59 -17.69
CA LEU A 4 66.36 -31.50 -17.63
C LEU A 4 64.97 -32.08 -17.38
N PHE A 5 64.36 -31.90 -16.17
CA PHE A 5 62.97 -32.19 -15.90
C PHE A 5 62.12 -31.02 -16.29
N LEU A 6 61.36 -31.21 -17.35
CA LEU A 6 60.28 -30.24 -17.75
C LEU A 6 59.03 -30.57 -16.96
N VAL A 7 58.74 -29.78 -15.94
CA VAL A 7 57.44 -29.87 -15.21
C VAL A 7 56.44 -29.02 -16.00
N LEU A 8 55.59 -29.71 -16.75
CA LEU A 8 54.40 -29.08 -17.37
C LEU A 8 53.37 -28.83 -16.27
N ALA A 9 53.32 -27.60 -15.73
CA ALA A 9 52.25 -27.18 -14.86
C ALA A 9 51.01 -26.96 -15.73
N LEU A 10 50.07 -27.92 -15.72
CA LEU A 10 48.71 -27.72 -16.23
C LEU A 10 48.03 -26.75 -15.28
N LEU A 11 48.02 -25.46 -15.63
CA LEU A 11 47.14 -24.47 -15.07
C LEU A 11 45.72 -24.76 -15.59
N CYS A 12 44.96 -25.57 -14.87
CA CYS A 12 43.52 -25.55 -15.00
C CYS A 12 43.05 -24.18 -14.51
N THR A 13 42.91 -23.23 -15.40
CA THR A 13 42.10 -22.07 -15.16
C THR A 13 40.66 -22.58 -15.09
N LEU A 14 40.17 -22.83 -13.89
CA LEU A 14 38.74 -22.90 -13.62
C LEU A 14 38.20 -21.50 -13.93
N THR A 15 37.84 -21.26 -15.17
CA THR A 15 36.88 -20.20 -15.48
C THR A 15 35.60 -20.61 -14.73
N VAL A 16 35.26 -19.89 -13.69
CA VAL A 16 33.90 -19.94 -13.15
C VAL A 16 33.02 -19.38 -14.27
N GLN A 17 32.61 -20.26 -15.18
CA GLN A 17 31.59 -19.94 -16.17
C GLN A 17 30.32 -19.74 -15.37
N ALA A 18 29.61 -18.65 -15.61
CA ALA A 18 28.28 -18.46 -15.01
C ALA A 18 27.48 -19.74 -15.29
N ALA A 19 27.12 -20.47 -14.24
CA ALA A 19 26.33 -21.68 -14.37
C ALA A 19 24.97 -21.25 -14.93
N SER A 20 24.41 -22.05 -15.79
CA SER A 20 23.09 -21.80 -16.40
C SER A 20 22.22 -22.99 -16.04
N LEU A 21 20.94 -22.75 -15.81
CA LEU A 21 19.97 -23.78 -15.47
C LEU A 21 19.27 -24.33 -16.70
N SER A 22 19.25 -25.66 -16.80
CA SER A 22 18.37 -26.43 -17.67
C SER A 22 17.42 -27.29 -16.84
N LEU A 23 16.50 -28.01 -17.47
CA LEU A 23 15.66 -28.98 -16.77
C LEU A 23 16.48 -30.13 -16.16
N ASP A 24 17.56 -30.53 -16.80
CA ASP A 24 18.47 -31.58 -16.28
C ASP A 24 19.19 -31.17 -14.98
N ASP A 25 19.32 -29.86 -14.72
CA ASP A 25 19.93 -29.34 -13.50
C ASP A 25 18.95 -29.25 -12.32
N VAL A 26 17.64 -29.22 -12.59
CA VAL A 26 16.61 -29.02 -11.57
C VAL A 26 15.71 -30.22 -11.31
N LEU A 27 15.74 -31.23 -12.19
CA LEU A 27 15.01 -32.49 -12.10
C LEU A 27 15.99 -33.66 -11.91
N ALA A 28 15.64 -34.57 -11.02
CA ALA A 28 16.41 -35.81 -10.83
C ALA A 28 16.37 -36.69 -12.10
N ASP A 29 15.19 -36.73 -12.75
CA ASP A 29 14.97 -37.45 -14.00
C ASP A 29 14.18 -36.54 -14.95
N THR A 30 14.80 -36.08 -16.02
CA THR A 30 14.12 -35.27 -17.03
C THR A 30 13.22 -36.13 -17.90
N PRO A 31 11.90 -35.88 -17.94
CA PRO A 31 10.99 -36.65 -18.77
C PRO A 31 11.23 -36.38 -20.26
N THR A 32 10.63 -37.20 -21.13
CA THR A 32 10.61 -36.91 -22.57
C THR A 32 9.99 -35.56 -22.81
N LEU A 33 10.67 -34.69 -23.55
CA LEU A 33 10.19 -33.33 -23.87
C LEU A 33 9.69 -33.24 -25.32
N ASN A 34 8.70 -32.40 -25.57
CA ASN A 34 8.32 -32.00 -26.91
C ASN A 34 9.34 -30.96 -27.43
N MET A 35 10.31 -31.43 -28.18
CA MET A 35 11.41 -30.62 -28.73
C MET A 35 10.98 -29.66 -29.87
N ALA A 36 9.71 -29.64 -30.23
CA ALA A 36 9.17 -28.65 -31.18
C ALA A 36 8.83 -27.31 -30.52
N LEU A 37 8.77 -27.25 -29.18
CA LEU A 37 8.53 -26.03 -28.44
C LEU A 37 9.82 -25.26 -28.20
N PRO A 38 9.82 -23.94 -28.35
CA PRO A 38 11.01 -23.12 -28.17
C PRO A 38 11.49 -23.13 -26.72
N THR A 39 12.79 -23.29 -26.52
CA THR A 39 13.43 -23.15 -25.22
C THR A 39 13.60 -21.66 -24.85
N PRO A 40 13.77 -21.32 -23.55
CA PRO A 40 14.06 -19.95 -23.14
C PRO A 40 15.27 -19.33 -23.85
N GLU A 41 16.38 -20.10 -24.00
CA GLU A 41 17.61 -19.64 -24.66
C GLU A 41 17.41 -19.38 -26.18
N GLU A 42 16.63 -20.20 -26.89
CA GLU A 42 16.39 -20.02 -28.31
C GLU A 42 15.67 -18.71 -28.63
N ILE A 43 14.78 -18.24 -27.76
CA ILE A 43 14.03 -16.98 -27.97
C ILE A 43 14.81 -15.76 -27.49
N THR A 44 15.46 -15.84 -26.34
CA THR A 44 16.05 -14.65 -25.69
C THR A 44 17.57 -14.52 -25.93
N GLY A 45 18.22 -15.61 -26.31
CA GLY A 45 19.69 -15.69 -26.37
C GLY A 45 20.38 -15.71 -25.01
N VAL A 46 19.62 -15.83 -23.93
CA VAL A 46 20.11 -15.83 -22.54
C VAL A 46 19.61 -17.07 -21.82
N LYS A 47 20.52 -17.77 -21.14
CA LYS A 47 20.15 -18.94 -20.32
C LYS A 47 19.53 -18.50 -19.00
N VAL A 48 18.59 -19.29 -18.50
CA VAL A 48 18.01 -19.07 -17.17
C VAL A 48 19.12 -19.20 -16.11
N GLY A 49 19.18 -18.26 -15.17
CA GLY A 49 20.22 -18.20 -14.13
C GLY A 49 21.53 -17.55 -14.55
N GLU A 50 21.82 -17.40 -15.84
CA GLU A 50 23.06 -16.77 -16.33
C GLU A 50 23.16 -15.30 -15.84
N ARG A 51 22.06 -14.58 -15.83
CA ARG A 51 21.87 -13.25 -15.24
C ARG A 51 20.41 -13.01 -14.88
N HIS A 52 20.11 -11.90 -14.24
CA HIS A 52 18.74 -11.49 -14.00
C HIS A 52 18.08 -11.04 -15.31
N TRP A 53 16.92 -11.67 -15.62
CA TRP A 53 16.16 -11.31 -16.82
C TRP A 53 15.37 -10.03 -16.59
N TYR A 54 15.23 -9.24 -17.65
CA TYR A 54 14.36 -8.07 -17.70
C TYR A 54 12.92 -8.48 -17.99
N HIS A 55 11.99 -7.63 -17.62
CA HIS A 55 10.57 -7.83 -17.88
C HIS A 55 10.27 -8.24 -19.34
N TYR A 56 10.81 -7.49 -20.32
CA TYR A 56 10.54 -7.76 -21.73
C TYR A 56 11.04 -9.13 -22.22
N GLU A 57 12.10 -9.65 -21.65
CA GLU A 57 12.65 -10.97 -22.01
C GLU A 57 11.71 -12.09 -21.57
N ILE A 58 11.20 -11.98 -20.33
CA ILE A 58 10.23 -12.94 -19.78
C ILE A 58 8.94 -12.91 -20.61
N VAL A 59 8.41 -11.73 -20.92
CA VAL A 59 7.17 -11.58 -21.71
C VAL A 59 7.36 -12.14 -23.11
N ASN A 60 8.43 -11.75 -23.82
CA ASN A 60 8.71 -12.21 -25.19
C ASN A 60 8.82 -13.75 -25.26
N TYR A 61 9.48 -14.36 -24.25
CA TYR A 61 9.58 -15.82 -24.22
C TYR A 61 8.21 -16.48 -24.01
N LEU A 62 7.43 -16.01 -23.02
CA LEU A 62 6.14 -16.60 -22.69
C LEU A 62 5.11 -16.42 -23.81
N GLU A 63 5.15 -15.29 -24.52
CA GLU A 63 4.33 -15.08 -25.72
C GLU A 63 4.68 -16.09 -26.82
N ALA A 64 5.98 -16.26 -27.13
CA ALA A 64 6.44 -17.24 -28.10
C ALA A 64 6.07 -18.67 -27.72
N LEU A 65 6.16 -19.04 -26.44
CA LEU A 65 5.76 -20.36 -25.95
C LEU A 65 4.24 -20.55 -26.05
N ALA A 66 3.43 -19.52 -25.72
CA ALA A 66 1.96 -19.59 -25.82
C ALA A 66 1.49 -19.72 -27.28
N GLU A 67 2.19 -19.09 -28.23
CA GLU A 67 1.91 -19.25 -29.67
C GLU A 67 2.22 -20.68 -30.17
N ALA A 68 3.25 -21.31 -29.61
CA ALA A 68 3.73 -22.63 -30.05
C ALA A 68 3.03 -23.80 -29.35
N SER A 69 2.54 -23.63 -28.12
CA SER A 69 2.03 -24.71 -27.28
C SER A 69 0.51 -24.80 -27.25
N PRO A 70 -0.09 -26.01 -27.46
CA PRO A 70 -1.52 -26.20 -27.26
C PRO A 70 -1.94 -26.26 -25.78
N ARG A 71 -1.00 -26.22 -24.83
CA ARG A 71 -1.25 -26.27 -23.38
C ARG A 71 -1.21 -24.90 -22.71
N MET A 72 -0.98 -23.83 -23.47
CA MET A 72 -0.86 -22.48 -22.93
C MET A 72 -1.64 -21.49 -23.79
N VAL A 73 -2.40 -20.61 -23.14
CA VAL A 73 -3.19 -19.55 -23.80
C VAL A 73 -2.92 -18.25 -23.09
N ALA A 74 -2.61 -17.19 -23.85
CA ALA A 74 -2.51 -15.85 -23.32
C ALA A 74 -3.90 -15.35 -22.91
N LEU A 75 -4.03 -14.93 -21.64
CA LEU A 75 -5.24 -14.26 -21.14
C LEU A 75 -5.21 -12.75 -21.43
N GLY A 76 -4.02 -12.25 -21.82
CA GLY A 76 -3.80 -10.88 -22.19
C GLY A 76 -3.25 -10.01 -21.05
N GLU A 77 -3.28 -8.71 -21.29
CA GLU A 77 -2.85 -7.69 -20.32
C GLU A 77 -4.00 -7.41 -19.34
N HIS A 78 -3.75 -7.62 -18.04
CA HIS A 78 -4.74 -7.34 -17.00
C HIS A 78 -4.48 -6.00 -16.28
N ALA A 79 -3.29 -5.42 -16.42
CA ALA A 79 -2.96 -4.08 -15.95
C ALA A 79 -1.74 -3.52 -16.70
N ARG A 80 -1.51 -2.22 -16.54
CA ARG A 80 -0.31 -1.52 -17.00
C ARG A 80 0.22 -0.64 -15.88
N THR A 81 1.53 -0.73 -15.61
CA THR A 81 2.16 0.05 -14.54
C THR A 81 2.22 1.54 -14.88
N TYR A 82 2.50 2.37 -13.88
CA TYR A 82 2.82 3.79 -14.11
C TYR A 82 4.05 3.97 -15.03
N GLY A 83 5.02 3.03 -15.01
CA GLY A 83 6.15 2.97 -15.94
C GLY A 83 5.78 2.45 -17.33
N ASN A 84 4.48 2.31 -17.63
CA ASN A 84 3.92 1.85 -18.90
C ASN A 84 4.32 0.42 -19.30
N ARG A 85 4.62 -0.47 -18.33
CA ARG A 85 4.90 -1.89 -18.56
C ARG A 85 3.63 -2.73 -18.43
N PRO A 86 3.34 -3.65 -19.37
CA PRO A 86 2.16 -4.52 -19.27
C PRO A 86 2.35 -5.57 -18.17
N LEU A 87 1.29 -5.85 -17.42
CA LEU A 87 1.15 -7.04 -16.61
C LEU A 87 0.34 -8.07 -17.37
N VAL A 88 0.97 -9.17 -17.74
CA VAL A 88 0.38 -10.23 -18.56
C VAL A 88 0.06 -11.48 -17.74
N SER A 89 -0.89 -12.25 -18.18
CA SER A 89 -1.28 -13.52 -17.59
C SER A 89 -1.57 -14.58 -18.63
N TYR A 90 -1.40 -15.82 -18.25
CA TYR A 90 -1.60 -16.98 -19.10
C TYR A 90 -2.44 -18.04 -18.37
N ALA A 91 -3.17 -18.86 -19.13
CA ALA A 91 -3.75 -20.10 -18.62
C ALA A 91 -2.94 -21.29 -19.13
N ILE A 92 -2.55 -22.20 -18.22
CA ILE A 92 -1.82 -23.44 -18.57
C ILE A 92 -2.65 -24.63 -18.06
N SER A 93 -2.98 -25.56 -18.97
CA SER A 93 -3.73 -26.79 -18.67
C SER A 93 -3.72 -27.72 -19.87
N THR A 94 -4.53 -28.80 -19.83
CA THR A 94 -4.76 -29.62 -21.03
C THR A 94 -5.51 -28.84 -22.13
N PRO A 95 -5.32 -29.18 -23.41
CA PRO A 95 -6.08 -28.55 -24.51
C PRO A 95 -7.60 -28.60 -24.30
N ASP A 96 -8.13 -29.67 -23.72
CA ASP A 96 -9.56 -29.85 -23.45
C ASP A 96 -10.07 -28.83 -22.40
N ASN A 97 -9.31 -28.61 -21.32
CA ASN A 97 -9.63 -27.56 -20.33
C ASN A 97 -9.52 -26.17 -20.94
N LEU A 98 -8.48 -25.90 -21.73
CA LEU A 98 -8.31 -24.60 -22.39
C LEU A 98 -9.41 -24.28 -23.39
N ALA A 99 -9.95 -25.28 -24.08
CA ALA A 99 -11.08 -25.11 -25.01
C ALA A 99 -12.40 -24.72 -24.30
N ARG A 100 -12.52 -25.01 -22.98
CA ARG A 100 -13.72 -24.72 -22.19
C ARG A 100 -13.51 -23.69 -21.08
N LEU A 101 -12.46 -22.85 -21.14
CA LEU A 101 -12.15 -21.85 -20.10
C LEU A 101 -13.34 -20.95 -19.74
N ALA A 102 -14.15 -20.53 -20.72
CA ALA A 102 -15.36 -19.73 -20.46
C ALA A 102 -16.38 -20.48 -19.60
N GLN A 103 -16.55 -21.80 -19.83
CA GLN A 103 -17.43 -22.63 -19.02
C GLN A 103 -16.88 -22.84 -17.60
N ILE A 104 -15.57 -23.06 -17.47
CA ILE A 104 -14.90 -23.17 -16.18
C ILE A 104 -15.10 -21.87 -15.37
N LYS A 105 -14.88 -20.68 -15.97
CA LYS A 105 -15.13 -19.40 -15.31
C LYS A 105 -16.59 -19.23 -14.86
N ALA A 106 -17.54 -19.61 -15.70
CA ALA A 106 -18.97 -19.54 -15.35
C ALA A 106 -19.29 -20.47 -14.17
N ALA A 107 -18.73 -21.70 -14.16
CA ALA A 107 -18.88 -22.61 -13.03
C ALA A 107 -18.27 -22.05 -11.73
N ARG A 108 -17.11 -21.38 -11.81
CA ARG A 108 -16.49 -20.70 -10.64
C ARG A 108 -17.41 -19.61 -10.07
N ALA A 109 -18.08 -18.83 -10.91
CA ALA A 109 -19.06 -17.85 -10.45
C ALA A 109 -20.24 -18.50 -9.71
N SER A 110 -20.71 -19.68 -10.17
CA SER A 110 -21.78 -20.43 -9.51
C SER A 110 -21.31 -21.09 -8.20
N ILE A 111 -20.04 -21.51 -8.09
CA ILE A 111 -19.49 -22.11 -6.85
C ILE A 111 -19.57 -21.12 -5.68
N ILE A 112 -19.36 -19.82 -5.93
CA ILE A 112 -19.41 -18.79 -4.88
C ILE A 112 -20.82 -18.21 -4.64
N ASP A 113 -21.80 -18.57 -5.46
CA ASP A 113 -23.19 -18.15 -5.27
C ASP A 113 -23.89 -19.15 -4.31
N PRO A 114 -24.22 -18.76 -3.07
CA PRO A 114 -24.80 -19.68 -2.10
C PRO A 114 -26.14 -20.28 -2.53
N ASP A 115 -26.89 -19.61 -3.39
CA ASP A 115 -28.21 -20.03 -3.85
C ASP A 115 -28.16 -20.86 -5.15
N ALA A 116 -26.99 -20.99 -5.80
CA ALA A 116 -26.84 -21.78 -7.01
C ALA A 116 -26.69 -23.28 -6.73
N GLU A 117 -27.33 -24.14 -7.56
CA GLU A 117 -27.06 -25.59 -7.60
C GLU A 117 -25.84 -25.84 -8.51
N VAL A 118 -24.78 -26.44 -7.98
CA VAL A 118 -23.53 -26.68 -8.70
C VAL A 118 -23.04 -28.10 -8.51
N SER A 119 -22.72 -28.79 -9.60
CA SER A 119 -21.91 -30.00 -9.54
C SER A 119 -20.41 -29.64 -9.51
N LEU A 120 -19.68 -30.24 -8.57
CA LEU A 120 -18.23 -30.10 -8.47
C LEU A 120 -17.46 -31.21 -9.19
N GLU A 121 -18.15 -32.27 -9.63
CA GLU A 121 -17.57 -33.52 -10.08
C GLU A 121 -16.65 -33.40 -11.29
N ASP A 122 -17.01 -32.55 -12.27
CA ASP A 122 -16.22 -32.32 -13.49
C ASP A 122 -15.46 -30.99 -13.52
N GLN A 123 -15.33 -30.34 -12.38
CA GLN A 123 -14.64 -29.05 -12.30
C GLN A 123 -13.16 -29.24 -12.03
N PRO A 124 -12.26 -28.63 -12.82
CA PRO A 124 -10.86 -28.53 -12.40
C PRO A 124 -10.71 -27.55 -11.25
N ALA A 125 -9.73 -27.79 -10.39
CA ALA A 125 -9.27 -26.76 -9.46
C ALA A 125 -8.56 -25.64 -10.21
N VAL A 126 -8.55 -24.43 -9.66
CA VAL A 126 -7.80 -23.30 -10.20
C VAL A 126 -6.65 -22.98 -9.25
N LEU A 127 -5.44 -23.01 -9.79
CA LEU A 127 -4.19 -22.66 -9.12
C LEU A 127 -3.65 -21.33 -9.67
N HIS A 128 -3.55 -20.30 -8.84
CA HIS A 128 -3.02 -19.01 -9.24
C HIS A 128 -1.55 -18.90 -8.79
N MET A 129 -0.63 -18.91 -9.74
CA MET A 129 0.80 -18.75 -9.50
C MET A 129 1.22 -17.31 -9.76
N MET A 130 1.67 -16.61 -8.71
CA MET A 130 2.05 -15.20 -8.76
C MET A 130 3.49 -15.01 -8.32
N TYR A 131 4.32 -14.41 -9.17
CA TYR A 131 5.75 -14.28 -8.92
C TYR A 131 6.17 -12.82 -8.77
N SER A 132 7.14 -12.59 -7.89
CA SER A 132 7.91 -11.34 -7.72
C SER A 132 7.06 -10.07 -7.65
N ILE A 133 6.15 -10.01 -6.68
CA ILE A 133 5.45 -8.77 -6.31
C ILE A 133 6.43 -7.72 -5.76
N HIS A 134 7.53 -8.17 -5.16
CA HIS A 134 8.70 -7.35 -4.90
C HIS A 134 9.74 -7.62 -6.00
N GLY A 135 10.09 -6.59 -6.78
CA GLY A 135 10.94 -6.79 -7.95
C GLY A 135 12.38 -7.16 -7.63
N ASN A 136 12.88 -6.85 -6.42
CA ASN A 136 14.20 -7.27 -5.94
C ASN A 136 14.21 -8.63 -5.22
N GLU A 137 13.15 -9.39 -5.41
CA GLU A 137 13.01 -10.79 -5.04
C GLU A 137 12.85 -11.61 -6.33
N PRO A 138 13.93 -11.68 -7.17
CA PRO A 138 13.80 -11.96 -8.59
C PRO A 138 13.76 -13.45 -8.94
N SER A 139 14.11 -14.36 -8.02
CA SER A 139 14.22 -15.80 -8.34
C SER A 139 12.89 -16.40 -8.82
N GLY A 140 11.76 -15.93 -8.25
CA GLY A 140 10.43 -16.32 -8.70
C GLY A 140 10.19 -15.99 -10.17
N ALA A 141 10.32 -14.70 -10.55
CA ALA A 141 10.11 -14.27 -11.94
C ALA A 141 11.11 -14.94 -12.91
N ASN A 142 12.37 -15.15 -12.49
CA ASN A 142 13.37 -15.83 -13.30
C ASN A 142 13.17 -17.36 -13.36
N ALA A 143 12.38 -17.95 -12.48
CA ALA A 143 11.96 -19.35 -12.58
C ALA A 143 10.84 -19.55 -13.61
N THR A 144 10.03 -18.50 -13.89
CA THR A 144 8.83 -18.63 -14.73
C THR A 144 9.08 -19.14 -16.14
N PRO A 145 10.20 -18.78 -16.86
CA PRO A 145 10.47 -19.37 -18.16
C PRO A 145 10.69 -20.89 -18.10
N LEU A 146 11.39 -21.37 -17.07
CA LEU A 146 11.67 -22.80 -16.90
C LEU A 146 10.42 -23.57 -16.46
N VAL A 147 9.63 -23.01 -15.53
CA VAL A 147 8.35 -23.58 -15.10
C VAL A 147 7.40 -23.70 -16.28
N ALA A 148 7.22 -22.62 -17.05
CA ALA A 148 6.35 -22.63 -18.22
C ALA A 148 6.82 -23.63 -19.29
N TYR A 149 8.13 -23.67 -19.58
CA TYR A 149 8.69 -24.65 -20.52
C TYR A 149 8.39 -26.07 -20.09
N TYR A 150 8.66 -26.43 -18.84
CA TYR A 150 8.39 -27.78 -18.30
C TYR A 150 6.91 -28.16 -18.43
N LEU A 151 6.00 -27.31 -17.96
CA LEU A 151 4.55 -27.56 -17.98
C LEU A 151 4.01 -27.77 -19.41
N ASN A 152 4.66 -27.17 -20.41
CA ASN A 152 4.24 -27.28 -21.81
C ASN A 152 4.95 -28.38 -22.57
N ALA A 153 6.24 -28.62 -22.33
CA ALA A 153 7.08 -29.54 -23.11
C ALA A 153 7.09 -30.97 -22.57
N ALA A 154 7.00 -31.17 -21.26
CA ALA A 154 7.09 -32.49 -20.66
C ALA A 154 5.91 -33.40 -21.03
N GLN A 155 6.21 -34.69 -21.34
CA GLN A 155 5.25 -35.71 -21.76
C GLN A 155 5.04 -36.78 -20.67
N ASP A 156 5.27 -36.42 -19.42
CA ASP A 156 5.06 -37.28 -18.26
C ASP A 156 3.56 -37.49 -17.98
N GLU A 157 3.12 -38.76 -17.83
CA GLU A 157 1.71 -39.08 -17.61
C GLU A 157 1.15 -38.50 -16.31
N ALA A 158 1.97 -38.42 -15.25
CA ALA A 158 1.55 -37.85 -13.98
C ALA A 158 1.32 -36.33 -14.09
N LEU A 159 2.22 -35.63 -14.78
CA LEU A 159 2.03 -34.20 -15.08
C LEU A 159 0.77 -33.97 -15.92
N LEU A 160 0.52 -34.78 -16.93
CA LEU A 160 -0.67 -34.64 -17.78
C LEU A 160 -1.96 -34.87 -17.00
N ALA A 161 -1.97 -35.83 -16.07
CA ALA A 161 -3.10 -36.03 -15.14
C ALA A 161 -3.31 -34.81 -14.23
N GLN A 162 -2.23 -34.24 -13.67
CA GLN A 162 -2.30 -33.02 -12.85
C GLN A 162 -2.85 -31.82 -13.66
N LEU A 163 -2.39 -31.64 -14.89
CA LEU A 163 -2.89 -30.57 -15.78
C LEU A 163 -4.34 -30.79 -16.21
N ASN A 164 -4.84 -32.04 -16.21
CA ASN A 164 -6.26 -32.33 -16.44
C ASN A 164 -7.11 -31.90 -15.22
N ASP A 165 -6.60 -32.09 -14.01
CA ASP A 165 -7.28 -31.74 -12.77
C ASP A 165 -7.21 -30.25 -12.42
N VAL A 166 -6.26 -29.50 -13.01
CA VAL A 166 -5.95 -28.13 -12.62
C VAL A 166 -5.84 -27.21 -13.83
N VAL A 167 -6.46 -26.03 -13.71
CA VAL A 167 -6.17 -24.88 -14.57
C VAL A 167 -5.24 -23.94 -13.78
N ILE A 168 -4.06 -23.69 -14.33
CA ILE A 168 -3.11 -22.75 -13.75
C ILE A 168 -3.33 -21.37 -14.36
N ILE A 169 -3.54 -20.35 -13.50
CA ILE A 169 -3.47 -18.94 -13.87
C ILE A 169 -2.07 -18.46 -13.54
N PHE A 170 -1.30 -18.14 -14.55
CA PHE A 170 0.13 -17.92 -14.46
C PHE A 170 0.46 -16.45 -14.64
N ASN A 171 0.90 -15.78 -13.56
CA ASN A 171 1.38 -14.39 -13.55
C ASN A 171 2.90 -14.36 -13.36
N PRO A 172 3.69 -14.17 -14.42
CA PRO A 172 5.14 -14.32 -14.37
C PRO A 172 5.84 -13.28 -13.50
N MET A 173 5.23 -12.11 -13.32
CA MET A 173 5.72 -11.07 -12.41
C MET A 173 4.63 -10.04 -12.11
N LEU A 174 4.57 -9.59 -10.87
CA LEU A 174 3.56 -8.63 -10.40
C LEU A 174 4.08 -7.20 -10.28
N ASN A 175 5.41 -6.99 -10.35
CA ASN A 175 6.06 -5.69 -10.25
C ASN A 175 7.15 -5.50 -11.31
N PRO A 176 6.78 -5.31 -12.58
CA PRO A 176 7.76 -5.14 -13.66
C PRO A 176 8.68 -3.93 -13.48
N ASP A 177 8.19 -2.82 -12.91
CA ASP A 177 9.00 -1.62 -12.67
C ASP A 177 10.11 -1.88 -11.63
N GLY A 178 9.76 -2.61 -10.56
CA GLY A 178 10.72 -3.01 -9.54
C GLY A 178 11.70 -4.07 -10.04
N LEU A 179 11.23 -5.06 -10.81
CA LEU A 179 12.07 -6.11 -11.38
C LEU A 179 13.14 -5.52 -12.31
N ASP A 180 12.75 -4.64 -13.23
CA ASP A 180 13.71 -4.00 -14.13
C ASP A 180 14.70 -3.13 -13.37
N ARG A 181 14.24 -2.37 -12.36
CA ARG A 181 15.12 -1.54 -11.52
C ARG A 181 16.20 -2.40 -10.85
N PHE A 182 15.84 -3.53 -10.28
CA PHE A 182 16.76 -4.48 -9.67
C PHE A 182 17.68 -5.12 -10.71
N ALA A 183 17.14 -5.65 -11.80
CA ALA A 183 17.92 -6.32 -12.83
C ALA A 183 18.97 -5.38 -13.48
N TYR A 184 18.59 -4.13 -13.77
CA TYR A 184 19.55 -3.12 -14.28
C TYR A 184 20.67 -2.83 -13.28
N TRP A 185 20.32 -2.71 -11.99
CA TRP A 185 21.32 -2.48 -10.96
C TRP A 185 22.28 -3.65 -10.87
N THR A 186 21.79 -4.85 -10.64
CA THR A 186 22.57 -6.06 -10.38
C THR A 186 23.42 -6.45 -11.60
N ASN A 187 22.82 -6.53 -12.78
CA ASN A 187 23.55 -6.85 -14.01
C ASN A 187 24.61 -5.79 -14.36
N GLY A 188 24.35 -4.52 -14.03
CA GLY A 188 25.26 -3.40 -14.28
C GLY A 188 26.44 -3.30 -13.30
N HIS A 189 26.40 -4.02 -12.17
CA HIS A 189 27.46 -4.02 -11.16
C HIS A 189 28.14 -5.38 -10.99
N ARG A 190 27.63 -6.41 -11.66
CA ARG A 190 28.21 -7.75 -11.65
C ARG A 190 29.53 -7.78 -12.42
N GLY A 191 30.57 -8.27 -11.76
CA GLY A 191 31.86 -8.53 -12.40
C GLY A 191 31.88 -9.85 -13.20
N LEU A 192 32.85 -10.03 -14.11
CA LEU A 192 33.10 -11.33 -14.77
C LEU A 192 33.44 -12.43 -13.76
N ASN A 193 34.01 -12.06 -12.63
CA ASN A 193 34.23 -12.91 -11.47
C ASN A 193 33.41 -12.35 -10.33
N PRO A 194 32.19 -12.87 -10.08
CA PRO A 194 31.31 -12.33 -9.05
C PRO A 194 31.93 -12.38 -7.65
N SER A 195 31.72 -11.33 -6.88
CA SER A 195 32.13 -11.26 -5.48
C SER A 195 31.20 -12.11 -4.61
N LEU A 196 31.78 -12.81 -3.62
CA LEU A 196 31.01 -13.55 -2.63
C LEU A 196 30.61 -12.67 -1.43
N ASP A 197 31.17 -11.47 -1.32
CA ASP A 197 30.95 -10.58 -0.18
C ASP A 197 29.57 -9.90 -0.30
N GLY A 198 28.71 -10.12 0.69
CA GLY A 198 27.37 -9.50 0.75
C GLY A 198 27.35 -7.97 0.81
N HIS A 199 28.50 -7.31 1.05
CA HIS A 199 28.65 -5.85 1.00
C HIS A 199 29.00 -5.33 -0.40
N ASP A 200 29.24 -6.22 -1.36
CA ASP A 200 29.51 -5.81 -2.74
C ASP A 200 28.37 -4.97 -3.29
N ARG A 201 28.72 -4.06 -4.22
CA ARG A 201 27.77 -3.15 -4.83
C ARG A 201 26.68 -3.88 -5.63
N GLU A 202 26.98 -5.06 -6.20
CA GLU A 202 25.99 -5.93 -6.85
C GLU A 202 24.84 -6.26 -5.90
N HIS A 203 25.15 -6.55 -4.62
CA HIS A 203 24.19 -6.99 -3.60
C HIS A 203 23.49 -5.85 -2.86
N THR A 204 23.93 -4.60 -3.06
CA THR A 204 23.46 -3.42 -2.33
C THR A 204 22.85 -2.39 -3.27
N GLU A 205 21.53 -2.42 -3.43
CA GLU A 205 20.80 -1.51 -4.31
C GLU A 205 20.80 -0.07 -3.79
N ALA A 206 20.73 0.88 -4.73
CA ALA A 206 20.42 2.27 -4.40
C ALA A 206 18.94 2.44 -4.02
N VAL A 207 18.63 3.51 -3.29
CA VAL A 207 17.25 3.92 -3.00
C VAL A 207 16.73 4.79 -4.17
N PRO A 208 15.51 4.50 -4.66
CA PRO A 208 14.62 3.39 -4.31
C PRO A 208 15.13 2.06 -4.87
N ASN A 209 15.03 1.00 -4.06
CA ASN A 209 15.38 -0.33 -4.50
C ASN A 209 14.24 -1.00 -5.33
N GLY A 210 14.51 -2.18 -5.87
CA GLY A 210 13.55 -2.91 -6.70
C GLY A 210 12.36 -3.50 -5.96
N ARG A 211 12.31 -3.43 -4.61
CA ARG A 211 11.15 -3.92 -3.84
C ARG A 211 9.87 -3.20 -4.23
N THR A 212 9.95 -1.89 -4.44
CA THR A 212 8.80 -1.02 -4.63
C THR A 212 8.41 -0.87 -6.11
N ASN A 213 7.15 -0.45 -6.35
CA ASN A 213 6.67 -0.10 -7.68
C ASN A 213 7.24 1.25 -8.17
N TYR A 214 6.64 1.84 -9.21
CA TYR A 214 7.05 3.12 -9.80
C TYR A 214 7.07 4.26 -8.77
N TYR A 215 5.99 4.42 -7.99
CA TYR A 215 5.85 5.46 -6.95
C TYR A 215 6.37 5.04 -5.57
N TRP A 216 7.18 4.01 -5.49
CA TRP A 216 7.87 3.52 -4.30
C TRP A 216 6.95 2.90 -3.24
N PHE A 217 5.83 2.30 -3.66
CA PHE A 217 4.92 1.55 -2.79
C PHE A 217 5.25 0.07 -2.74
N ASP A 218 4.99 -0.54 -1.59
CA ASP A 218 4.97 -1.99 -1.44
C ASP A 218 3.64 -2.55 -1.97
N LEU A 219 3.66 -3.17 -3.14
CA LEU A 219 2.47 -3.75 -3.76
C LEU A 219 1.88 -4.93 -2.96
N ASN A 220 2.71 -5.58 -2.08
CA ASN A 220 2.22 -6.62 -1.18
C ASN A 220 1.65 -6.07 0.14
N ARG A 221 1.33 -4.78 0.16
CA ARG A 221 0.51 -4.10 1.16
C ARG A 221 -0.71 -3.41 0.54
N ASP A 222 -0.87 -3.56 -0.79
CA ASP A 222 -1.92 -2.89 -1.57
C ASP A 222 -3.03 -3.84 -2.05
N TRP A 223 -3.16 -5.04 -1.46
CA TRP A 223 -4.27 -5.94 -1.73
C TRP A 223 -5.61 -5.41 -1.20
N LEU A 224 -5.63 -4.88 0.02
CA LEU A 224 -6.81 -4.27 0.61
C LEU A 224 -7.13 -2.91 -0.02
N PRO A 225 -6.21 -1.92 -0.04
CA PRO A 225 -6.55 -0.60 -0.53
C PRO A 225 -6.58 -0.49 -2.07
N HIS A 226 -5.91 -1.39 -2.77
CA HIS A 226 -5.72 -1.48 -4.23
C HIS A 226 -5.67 -0.09 -4.92
N GLN A 227 -4.79 0.76 -4.41
CA GLN A 227 -4.64 2.13 -4.91
C GLN A 227 -3.89 2.20 -6.25
N HIS A 228 -3.07 1.21 -6.55
CA HIS A 228 -2.23 1.17 -7.74
C HIS A 228 -2.84 0.35 -8.88
N PRO A 229 -2.55 0.69 -10.17
CA PRO A 229 -3.09 -0.02 -11.31
C PRO A 229 -2.72 -1.51 -11.30
N GLU A 230 -1.50 -1.86 -10.87
CA GLU A 230 -1.03 -3.23 -10.72
C GLU A 230 -1.95 -4.04 -9.79
N SER A 231 -2.31 -3.45 -8.66
CA SER A 231 -3.18 -4.08 -7.66
C SER A 231 -4.63 -4.20 -8.14
N ARG A 232 -5.14 -3.17 -8.84
CA ARG A 232 -6.50 -3.22 -9.40
C ARG A 232 -6.65 -4.33 -10.44
N GLY A 233 -5.69 -4.46 -11.36
CA GLY A 233 -5.73 -5.51 -12.37
C GLY A 233 -5.57 -6.90 -11.77
N ARG A 234 -4.67 -7.07 -10.81
CA ARG A 234 -4.48 -8.33 -10.08
C ARG A 234 -5.73 -8.77 -9.33
N LEU A 235 -6.41 -7.85 -8.65
CA LEU A 235 -7.67 -8.14 -7.97
C LEU A 235 -8.78 -8.51 -8.94
N ALA A 236 -8.89 -7.80 -10.07
CA ALA A 236 -9.86 -8.14 -11.11
C ALA A 236 -9.65 -9.57 -11.61
N LEU A 237 -8.38 -9.96 -11.86
CA LEU A 237 -8.04 -11.31 -12.29
C LEU A 237 -8.36 -12.36 -11.20
N PHE A 238 -8.02 -12.10 -9.94
CA PHE A 238 -8.36 -12.95 -8.80
C PHE A 238 -9.87 -13.19 -8.72
N HIS A 239 -10.67 -12.13 -8.77
CA HIS A 239 -12.14 -12.24 -8.69
C HIS A 239 -12.78 -12.80 -9.96
N GLU A 240 -12.11 -12.71 -11.11
CA GLU A 240 -12.54 -13.36 -12.34
C GLU A 240 -12.39 -14.88 -12.24
N TRP A 241 -11.24 -15.37 -11.76
CA TRP A 241 -10.91 -16.79 -11.72
C TRP A 241 -11.26 -17.49 -10.41
N LYS A 242 -11.36 -16.78 -9.30
CA LYS A 242 -11.69 -17.33 -7.97
C LYS A 242 -10.89 -18.60 -7.67
N PRO A 243 -9.56 -18.53 -7.58
CA PRO A 243 -8.71 -19.70 -7.44
C PRO A 243 -9.03 -20.50 -6.17
N ASN A 244 -8.67 -21.77 -6.17
CA ASN A 244 -8.72 -22.63 -4.98
C ASN A 244 -7.47 -22.49 -4.14
N VAL A 245 -6.31 -22.28 -4.80
CA VAL A 245 -5.01 -22.04 -4.20
C VAL A 245 -4.36 -20.84 -4.89
N GLN A 246 -3.78 -19.94 -4.12
CA GLN A 246 -3.00 -18.80 -4.61
C GLN A 246 -1.60 -18.82 -4.02
N LEU A 247 -0.59 -18.71 -4.85
CA LEU A 247 0.82 -18.73 -4.48
C LEU A 247 1.41 -17.32 -4.57
N ASP A 248 2.15 -16.93 -3.54
CA ASP A 248 2.84 -15.66 -3.41
C ASP A 248 4.33 -15.91 -3.20
N PHE A 249 5.13 -15.77 -4.29
CA PHE A 249 6.55 -16.12 -4.31
C PHE A 249 7.42 -14.92 -3.93
N HIS A 250 8.19 -15.09 -2.84
CA HIS A 250 9.06 -14.06 -2.25
C HIS A 250 10.49 -14.53 -2.01
N GLU A 251 11.31 -13.57 -1.58
CA GLU A 251 12.64 -13.80 -1.03
C GLU A 251 12.84 -13.07 0.29
N GLN A 252 13.56 -13.73 1.20
CA GLN A 252 13.96 -13.21 2.49
C GLN A 252 15.48 -13.01 2.61
N GLY A 253 15.96 -12.71 3.81
CA GLY A 253 17.39 -12.49 4.07
C GLY A 253 18.27 -13.69 3.68
N SER A 254 19.45 -13.43 3.11
CA SER A 254 20.38 -14.41 2.57
C SER A 254 20.84 -15.47 3.58
N ASN A 255 20.87 -15.13 4.87
CA ASN A 255 21.28 -16.01 5.96
C ASN A 255 20.15 -16.87 6.56
N SER A 256 19.01 -16.96 5.86
CA SER A 256 17.87 -17.80 6.25
C SER A 256 17.90 -19.18 5.57
N ASN A 257 16.92 -20.03 5.87
CA ASN A 257 16.55 -21.20 5.09
C ASN A 257 15.25 -20.90 4.34
N TYR A 258 14.79 -21.81 3.50
CA TYR A 258 13.52 -21.65 2.81
C TYR A 258 12.33 -21.65 3.78
N PHE A 259 11.34 -20.79 3.57
CA PHE A 259 10.08 -20.81 4.31
C PHE A 259 8.90 -21.07 3.37
N PHE A 260 7.93 -21.82 3.84
CA PHE A 260 6.61 -21.94 3.23
C PHE A 260 5.53 -22.08 4.32
N MET A 261 4.30 -21.67 3.98
CA MET A 261 3.15 -21.78 4.88
C MET A 261 2.89 -23.23 5.31
N PRO A 262 2.34 -23.44 6.56
CA PRO A 262 1.66 -22.47 7.42
C PRO A 262 2.61 -21.53 8.17
N GLY A 263 2.12 -20.32 8.43
CA GLY A 263 2.75 -19.36 9.34
C GLY A 263 2.48 -19.68 10.80
N LYS A 264 2.73 -18.70 11.71
CA LYS A 264 2.44 -18.87 13.14
C LYS A 264 0.94 -19.02 13.38
N PRO A 265 0.46 -20.13 13.93
CA PRO A 265 -0.98 -20.39 14.13
C PRO A 265 -1.68 -19.32 14.98
N GLU A 266 -1.01 -18.83 16.04
CA GLU A 266 -1.55 -17.83 16.96
C GLU A 266 -1.71 -16.43 16.32
N ARG A 267 -1.19 -16.26 15.09
CA ARG A 267 -1.23 -15.02 14.31
C ARG A 267 -2.01 -15.19 13.02
N THR A 268 -3.06 -15.98 13.04
CA THR A 268 -4.01 -16.11 11.94
C THR A 268 -5.14 -15.10 12.10
N ASN A 269 -5.65 -14.57 10.99
CA ASN A 269 -6.82 -13.68 11.01
C ASN A 269 -8.01 -14.41 11.65
N PRO A 270 -8.67 -13.82 12.68
CA PRO A 270 -9.73 -14.50 13.40
C PRO A 270 -10.98 -14.82 12.56
N LEU A 271 -11.08 -14.30 11.33
CA LEU A 271 -12.16 -14.60 10.38
C LEU A 271 -11.75 -15.68 9.37
N THR A 272 -10.49 -16.09 9.34
CA THR A 272 -10.03 -17.22 8.50
C THR A 272 -10.56 -18.53 9.09
N PRO A 273 -11.31 -19.34 8.33
CA PRO A 273 -11.82 -20.63 8.82
C PRO A 273 -10.70 -21.60 9.15
N SER A 274 -10.85 -22.38 10.23
CA SER A 274 -9.83 -23.36 10.64
C SER A 274 -9.52 -24.43 9.57
N ILE A 275 -10.48 -24.77 8.74
CA ILE A 275 -10.27 -25.70 7.61
C ILE A 275 -9.30 -25.14 6.57
N ASN A 276 -9.21 -23.82 6.39
CA ASN A 276 -8.21 -23.18 5.55
C ASN A 276 -6.80 -23.54 6.02
N GLN A 277 -6.50 -23.37 7.31
CA GLN A 277 -5.21 -23.69 7.91
C GLN A 277 -4.87 -25.18 7.86
N ILE A 278 -5.88 -26.06 7.95
CA ILE A 278 -5.71 -27.52 7.77
C ILE A 278 -5.30 -27.82 6.31
N LEU A 279 -5.93 -27.19 5.34
CA LEU A 279 -5.58 -27.36 3.93
C LEU A 279 -4.20 -26.77 3.61
N THR A 280 -3.87 -25.62 4.20
CA THR A 280 -2.53 -25.01 4.11
C THR A 280 -1.46 -25.98 4.61
N ALA A 281 -1.66 -26.61 5.77
CA ALA A 281 -0.74 -27.60 6.32
C ALA A 281 -0.63 -28.87 5.43
N LYS A 282 -1.74 -29.34 4.84
CA LYS A 282 -1.71 -30.45 3.89
C LYS A 282 -0.91 -30.11 2.63
N ILE A 283 -1.08 -28.91 2.07
CA ILE A 283 -0.29 -28.44 0.91
C ILE A 283 1.20 -28.36 1.30
N GLY A 284 1.51 -27.84 2.50
CA GLY A 284 2.86 -27.76 3.04
C GLY A 284 3.61 -29.10 3.09
N GLN A 285 2.90 -30.23 3.30
CA GLN A 285 3.52 -31.55 3.27
C GLN A 285 4.11 -31.90 1.90
N TYR A 286 3.47 -31.50 0.79
CA TYR A 286 4.00 -31.73 -0.55
C TYR A 286 5.27 -30.90 -0.81
N HIS A 287 5.38 -29.72 -0.22
CA HIS A 287 6.58 -28.90 -0.29
C HIS A 287 7.70 -29.51 0.54
N ALA A 288 7.41 -29.99 1.75
CA ALA A 288 8.36 -30.68 2.61
C ALA A 288 8.94 -31.92 1.91
N GLU A 289 8.08 -32.77 1.33
CA GLU A 289 8.54 -33.96 0.58
C GLU A 289 9.48 -33.57 -0.59
N ALA A 290 9.16 -32.50 -1.32
CA ALA A 290 9.96 -32.04 -2.44
C ALA A 290 11.34 -31.50 -2.01
N PHE A 291 11.42 -30.82 -0.88
CA PHE A 291 12.68 -30.32 -0.34
C PHE A 291 13.50 -31.40 0.35
N ASP A 292 12.87 -32.32 1.10
CA ASP A 292 13.56 -33.44 1.75
C ASP A 292 14.24 -34.36 0.74
N ALA A 293 13.60 -34.58 -0.42
CA ALA A 293 14.17 -35.38 -1.51
C ALA A 293 15.51 -34.79 -2.02
N GLU A 294 15.69 -33.48 -1.97
CA GLU A 294 16.89 -32.77 -2.42
C GLU A 294 17.80 -32.34 -1.26
N GLY A 295 17.42 -32.63 -0.02
CA GLY A 295 18.19 -32.23 1.17
C GLY A 295 18.21 -30.72 1.41
N VAL A 296 17.23 -29.97 0.90
CA VAL A 296 17.09 -28.53 1.12
C VAL A 296 16.42 -28.28 2.47
N ARG A 297 17.04 -27.44 3.31
CA ARG A 297 16.49 -27.10 4.63
C ARG A 297 15.41 -26.03 4.52
N PHE A 298 14.34 -26.22 5.28
CA PHE A 298 13.20 -25.30 5.35
C PHE A 298 12.72 -25.15 6.79
N PHE A 299 11.81 -24.20 7.00
CA PHE A 299 11.06 -24.03 8.24
C PHE A 299 9.63 -23.56 7.94
N THR A 300 8.73 -23.83 8.88
CA THR A 300 7.32 -23.43 8.88
C THR A 300 6.94 -22.94 10.28
N GLU A 301 5.78 -22.34 10.44
CA GLU A 301 5.20 -21.92 11.72
C GLU A 301 6.06 -20.93 12.53
N GLU A 302 6.97 -20.22 11.86
CA GLU A 302 7.85 -19.22 12.46
C GLU A 302 7.87 -17.93 11.62
N GLY A 303 8.08 -16.79 12.30
CA GLY A 303 8.38 -15.48 11.66
C GLY A 303 7.21 -14.83 10.96
N TYR A 304 6.56 -15.54 10.06
CA TYR A 304 5.47 -15.05 9.21
C TYR A 304 4.09 -15.34 9.80
N ASP A 305 3.09 -14.55 9.39
CA ASP A 305 1.72 -14.66 9.87
C ASP A 305 0.68 -14.52 8.75
N ASP A 306 -0.56 -14.95 9.04
CA ASP A 306 -1.75 -14.77 8.22
C ASP A 306 -2.75 -13.80 8.86
N PHE A 307 -2.29 -12.72 9.50
CA PHE A 307 -3.15 -11.80 10.23
C PHE A 307 -3.68 -10.66 9.33
N PHE A 308 -2.76 -9.88 8.71
CA PHE A 308 -3.13 -8.74 7.89
C PHE A 308 -3.50 -9.15 6.47
N MET A 309 -4.78 -8.99 6.11
CA MET A 309 -5.34 -9.41 4.83
C MET A 309 -5.00 -8.51 3.62
N GLY A 310 -4.07 -7.58 3.79
CA GLY A 310 -3.54 -6.77 2.69
C GLY A 310 -2.34 -7.38 1.98
N LYS A 311 -2.04 -8.69 2.21
CA LYS A 311 -0.94 -9.46 1.61
C LYS A 311 -1.49 -10.53 0.66
N GLY A 312 -0.69 -10.94 -0.32
CA GLY A 312 -1.07 -11.92 -1.33
C GLY A 312 -1.36 -13.32 -0.80
N SER A 313 -0.76 -13.70 0.32
CA SER A 313 -1.00 -14.98 0.98
C SER A 313 -2.19 -14.98 1.94
N THR A 314 -2.59 -13.82 2.50
CA THR A 314 -3.66 -13.74 3.51
C THR A 314 -4.99 -13.25 2.92
N TYR A 315 -4.94 -12.37 1.90
CA TYR A 315 -6.13 -11.86 1.22
C TYR A 315 -7.08 -12.96 0.74
N PRO A 316 -6.58 -14.00 0.02
CA PRO A 316 -7.43 -15.05 -0.54
C PRO A 316 -8.17 -15.88 0.50
N ASP A 317 -7.66 -16.00 1.72
CA ASP A 317 -8.25 -16.81 2.80
C ASP A 317 -9.65 -16.34 3.21
N LEU A 318 -9.94 -15.07 3.00
CA LEU A 318 -11.24 -14.46 3.27
C LEU A 318 -12.20 -14.52 2.08
N PHE A 319 -11.82 -15.28 1.02
CA PHE A 319 -12.63 -15.57 -0.16
C PHE A 319 -12.72 -17.06 -0.48
N GLY A 320 -12.50 -17.92 0.52
CA GLY A 320 -12.56 -19.38 0.33
C GLY A 320 -11.45 -19.96 -0.54
N THR A 321 -10.34 -19.27 -0.66
CA THR A 321 -9.10 -19.68 -1.34
C THR A 321 -8.05 -19.98 -0.30
N VAL A 322 -7.12 -20.88 -0.54
CA VAL A 322 -5.94 -21.12 0.31
C VAL A 322 -4.77 -20.31 -0.21
N GLY A 323 -4.28 -19.36 0.59
CA GLY A 323 -3.11 -18.54 0.27
C GLY A 323 -1.82 -19.16 0.78
N ILE A 324 -0.78 -19.25 -0.05
CA ILE A 324 0.52 -19.82 0.28
C ILE A 324 1.62 -18.79 0.05
N LEU A 325 2.38 -18.49 1.09
CA LEU A 325 3.59 -17.69 1.02
C LEU A 325 4.82 -18.61 0.90
N PHE A 326 5.71 -18.25 -0.02
CA PHE A 326 7.05 -18.80 -0.13
C PHE A 326 8.10 -17.71 0.09
N GLU A 327 9.16 -18.02 0.89
CA GLU A 327 10.26 -17.10 1.16
C GLU A 327 11.60 -17.80 0.93
N GLN A 328 12.18 -17.61 -0.25
CA GLN A 328 13.49 -18.11 -0.63
C GLN A 328 14.59 -17.23 -0.01
N PRO A 329 15.68 -17.78 0.57
CA PRO A 329 16.86 -16.99 0.87
C PRO A 329 17.39 -16.28 -0.37
N SER A 330 17.55 -14.95 -0.32
CA SER A 330 17.97 -14.16 -1.49
C SER A 330 19.47 -14.25 -1.74
N SER A 331 19.87 -14.58 -2.97
CA SER A 331 21.28 -14.45 -3.39
C SER A 331 21.70 -12.98 -3.59
N ARG A 332 20.75 -12.06 -3.70
CA ARG A 332 20.95 -10.62 -3.97
C ARG A 332 21.71 -10.28 -5.25
N GLY A 333 22.22 -11.26 -5.96
CA GLY A 333 23.00 -11.16 -7.18
C GLY A 333 23.33 -12.56 -7.68
N ALA A 334 24.46 -12.74 -8.33
CA ALA A 334 24.84 -14.03 -8.90
C ALA A 334 25.14 -15.08 -7.82
N ILE A 335 25.88 -14.71 -6.77
CA ILE A 335 26.34 -15.62 -5.72
C ILE A 335 26.72 -14.84 -4.47
N GLN A 336 26.48 -15.42 -3.29
CA GLN A 336 26.85 -14.82 -2.02
C GLN A 336 27.30 -15.89 -1.00
N ASP A 337 28.30 -15.59 -0.15
CA ASP A 337 28.60 -16.38 1.04
C ASP A 337 27.57 -16.08 2.13
N THR A 338 27.01 -17.15 2.71
CA THR A 338 26.05 -17.08 3.81
C THR A 338 26.46 -17.96 4.97
N VAL A 339 25.80 -17.81 6.13
CA VAL A 339 26.01 -18.73 7.28
C VAL A 339 25.66 -20.19 6.95
N ASN A 340 24.88 -20.41 5.87
CA ASN A 340 24.46 -21.73 5.38
C ASN A 340 25.32 -22.25 4.23
N GLY A 341 26.40 -21.55 3.86
CA GLY A 341 27.26 -21.87 2.71
C GLY A 341 27.00 -20.91 1.54
N LYS A 342 27.55 -21.25 0.37
CA LYS A 342 27.36 -20.45 -0.83
C LYS A 342 25.95 -20.57 -1.34
N LEU A 343 25.32 -19.42 -1.58
CA LEU A 343 23.99 -19.29 -2.17
C LEU A 343 24.12 -18.67 -3.56
N THR A 344 23.74 -19.42 -4.58
CA THR A 344 23.74 -18.93 -5.97
C THR A 344 22.34 -18.59 -6.44
N PHE A 345 22.26 -17.78 -7.48
CA PHE A 345 20.99 -17.41 -8.09
C PHE A 345 20.28 -18.63 -8.70
N GLU A 346 21.05 -19.55 -9.26
CA GLU A 346 20.54 -20.81 -9.84
C GLU A 346 19.84 -21.67 -8.77
N VAL A 347 20.43 -21.80 -7.58
CA VAL A 347 19.82 -22.53 -6.46
C VAL A 347 18.49 -21.86 -6.05
N SER A 348 18.47 -20.53 -6.00
CA SER A 348 17.25 -19.79 -5.68
C SER A 348 16.14 -20.04 -6.71
N ILE A 349 16.46 -20.01 -8.01
CA ILE A 349 15.53 -20.33 -9.09
C ILE A 349 15.04 -21.79 -8.99
N SER A 350 15.94 -22.73 -8.72
CA SER A 350 15.61 -24.17 -8.61
C SER A 350 14.60 -24.43 -7.49
N ASN A 351 14.73 -23.75 -6.36
CA ASN A 351 13.78 -23.89 -5.25
C ASN A 351 12.39 -23.33 -5.60
N GLN A 352 12.32 -22.19 -6.29
CA GLN A 352 11.05 -21.63 -6.77
C GLN A 352 10.38 -22.53 -7.83
N PHE A 353 11.19 -23.14 -8.69
CA PHE A 353 10.72 -24.15 -9.64
C PHE A 353 10.09 -25.36 -8.92
N ARG A 354 10.78 -25.93 -7.91
CA ARG A 354 10.30 -27.08 -7.12
C ARG A 354 8.98 -26.77 -6.42
N THR A 355 8.87 -25.63 -5.77
CA THR A 355 7.63 -25.26 -5.07
C THR A 355 6.49 -24.96 -6.03
N SER A 356 6.75 -24.47 -7.23
CA SER A 356 5.74 -24.37 -8.28
C SER A 356 5.16 -25.76 -8.66
N LEU A 357 6.03 -26.75 -8.85
CA LEU A 357 5.59 -28.11 -9.21
C LEU A 357 4.93 -28.86 -8.04
N SER A 358 5.47 -28.74 -6.82
CA SER A 358 4.86 -29.36 -5.64
C SER A 358 3.50 -28.73 -5.31
N SER A 359 3.29 -27.45 -5.61
CA SER A 359 1.97 -26.80 -5.50
C SER A 359 0.97 -27.35 -6.51
N LEU A 360 1.37 -27.59 -7.77
CA LEU A 360 0.51 -28.23 -8.77
C LEU A 360 0.13 -29.65 -8.33
N LYS A 361 1.12 -30.44 -7.86
CA LYS A 361 0.89 -31.80 -7.33
C LYS A 361 -0.10 -31.79 -6.16
N ALA A 362 0.08 -30.86 -5.20
CA ALA A 362 -0.80 -30.72 -4.05
C ALA A 362 -2.23 -30.31 -4.48
N THR A 363 -2.34 -29.33 -5.38
CA THR A 363 -3.65 -28.84 -5.85
C THR A 363 -4.43 -29.92 -6.59
N SER A 364 -3.78 -30.74 -7.41
CA SER A 364 -4.40 -31.89 -8.08
C SER A 364 -4.83 -32.96 -7.07
N ALA A 365 -3.95 -33.33 -6.15
CA ALA A 365 -4.24 -34.38 -5.16
C ALA A 365 -5.36 -33.99 -4.17
N LEU A 366 -5.51 -32.71 -3.86
CA LEU A 366 -6.51 -32.16 -2.92
C LEU A 366 -7.70 -31.50 -3.63
N LYS A 367 -7.87 -31.69 -4.95
CA LYS A 367 -8.86 -31.02 -5.80
C LYS A 367 -10.25 -31.02 -5.17
N ASP A 368 -10.76 -32.19 -4.80
CA ASP A 368 -12.13 -32.34 -4.30
C ASP A 368 -12.32 -31.66 -2.93
N GLU A 369 -11.30 -31.72 -2.05
CA GLU A 369 -11.33 -31.02 -0.76
C GLU A 369 -11.30 -29.51 -0.97
N LEU A 370 -10.47 -29.00 -1.89
CA LEU A 370 -10.35 -27.57 -2.21
C LEU A 370 -11.62 -27.00 -2.83
N LEU A 371 -12.23 -27.70 -3.76
CA LEU A 371 -13.51 -27.32 -4.37
C LEU A 371 -14.64 -27.31 -3.33
N SER A 372 -14.70 -28.36 -2.50
CA SER A 372 -15.70 -28.46 -1.42
C SER A 372 -15.50 -27.37 -0.36
N TYR A 373 -14.26 -27.09 0.04
CA TYR A 373 -13.93 -25.99 0.95
C TYR A 373 -14.45 -24.67 0.43
N GLN A 374 -14.13 -24.33 -0.82
CA GLN A 374 -14.55 -23.07 -1.42
C GLN A 374 -16.08 -22.98 -1.51
N ARG A 375 -16.77 -24.05 -1.91
CA ARG A 375 -18.25 -24.07 -1.92
C ARG A 375 -18.83 -23.84 -0.53
N ASN A 376 -18.34 -24.59 0.47
CA ASN A 376 -18.82 -24.52 1.85
C ASN A 376 -18.53 -23.15 2.48
N PHE A 377 -17.43 -22.50 2.13
CA PHE A 377 -17.11 -21.15 2.60
C PHE A 377 -18.26 -20.18 2.34
N TYR A 378 -18.92 -20.26 1.18
CA TYR A 378 -20.03 -19.38 0.82
C TYR A 378 -21.39 -19.89 1.28
N THR A 379 -21.64 -21.19 1.25
CA THR A 379 -22.93 -21.78 1.63
C THR A 379 -23.16 -21.82 3.13
N ASP A 380 -22.07 -21.98 3.92
CA ASP A 380 -22.16 -22.09 5.37
C ASP A 380 -22.17 -20.72 6.09
N GLN A 381 -22.02 -19.64 5.32
CA GLN A 381 -22.13 -18.30 5.89
C GLN A 381 -23.49 -18.06 6.51
N LYS A 382 -23.48 -17.61 7.76
CA LYS A 382 -24.74 -17.23 8.44
C LYS A 382 -25.30 -15.98 7.77
N LYS A 383 -26.55 -16.06 7.29
CA LYS A 383 -27.27 -14.89 6.78
C LYS A 383 -27.31 -13.80 7.85
N GLN A 384 -26.61 -12.72 7.61
CA GLN A 384 -26.58 -11.58 8.52
C GLN A 384 -27.69 -10.59 8.11
N ARG A 385 -28.26 -9.90 9.09
CA ARG A 385 -29.29 -8.89 8.85
C ARG A 385 -28.75 -7.50 9.14
N GLY A 386 -29.20 -6.52 8.34
CA GLY A 386 -28.83 -5.13 8.51
C GLY A 386 -27.87 -4.63 7.42
N HIS A 387 -27.41 -3.43 7.63
CA HIS A 387 -26.54 -2.71 6.69
C HIS A 387 -25.43 -1.98 7.44
N TYR A 388 -24.27 -1.85 6.81
CA TYR A 388 -23.35 -0.78 7.15
C TYR A 388 -23.77 0.48 6.39
N LEU A 389 -23.87 1.59 7.11
CA LEU A 389 -24.09 2.92 6.55
C LEU A 389 -22.77 3.69 6.64
N ALA A 390 -22.43 4.44 5.60
CA ALA A 390 -21.28 5.33 5.61
C ALA A 390 -21.56 6.57 4.75
N SER A 391 -21.14 7.75 5.26
CA SER A 391 -21.33 9.02 4.58
C SER A 391 -20.08 9.91 4.67
N ALA A 392 -19.89 10.75 3.65
CA ALA A 392 -18.86 11.79 3.61
C ALA A 392 -19.54 13.12 3.26
N THR A 393 -20.07 13.81 4.26
CA THR A 393 -20.75 15.09 4.06
C THR A 393 -19.80 16.10 3.37
N GLY A 394 -20.27 16.73 2.29
CA GLY A 394 -19.49 17.73 1.55
C GLY A 394 -18.27 17.19 0.77
N ASP A 395 -18.00 15.89 0.82
CA ASP A 395 -16.86 15.26 0.10
C ASP A 395 -17.30 14.03 -0.71
N PRO A 396 -18.01 14.24 -1.78
CA PRO A 396 -18.51 13.15 -2.62
C PRO A 396 -17.38 12.41 -3.38
N THR A 397 -16.24 13.06 -3.61
CA THR A 397 -15.05 12.42 -4.22
C THR A 397 -14.48 11.35 -3.30
N ARG A 398 -14.35 11.62 -2.00
CA ARG A 398 -13.88 10.66 -1.01
C ARG A 398 -14.85 9.48 -0.85
N LEU A 399 -16.16 9.74 -0.86
CA LEU A 399 -17.16 8.67 -0.80
C LEU A 399 -17.14 7.80 -2.05
N ALA A 400 -16.99 8.38 -3.25
CA ALA A 400 -16.86 7.63 -4.50
C ALA A 400 -15.61 6.74 -4.51
N GLU A 401 -14.50 7.24 -3.99
CA GLU A 401 -13.26 6.45 -3.88
C GLU A 401 -13.41 5.30 -2.88
N PHE A 402 -14.11 5.52 -1.75
CA PHE A 402 -14.44 4.45 -0.81
C PHE A 402 -15.30 3.36 -1.48
N VAL A 403 -16.32 3.75 -2.26
CA VAL A 403 -17.14 2.82 -3.04
C VAL A 403 -16.31 2.08 -4.07
N ARG A 404 -15.38 2.76 -4.77
CA ARG A 404 -14.45 2.11 -5.71
C ARG A 404 -13.67 0.99 -5.03
N VAL A 405 -13.16 1.24 -3.81
CA VAL A 405 -12.45 0.21 -3.04
C VAL A 405 -13.37 -0.95 -2.70
N LEU A 406 -14.59 -0.71 -2.23
CA LEU A 406 -15.54 -1.79 -1.91
C LEU A 406 -15.89 -2.61 -3.15
N LYS A 407 -16.20 -1.97 -4.27
CA LYS A 407 -16.55 -2.63 -5.53
C LYS A 407 -15.39 -3.48 -6.09
N GLY A 408 -14.14 -3.03 -5.91
CA GLY A 408 -12.95 -3.80 -6.28
C GLY A 408 -12.87 -5.15 -5.59
N HIS A 409 -13.44 -5.27 -4.40
CA HIS A 409 -13.58 -6.52 -3.64
C HIS A 409 -14.89 -7.27 -3.92
N GLN A 410 -15.59 -6.91 -4.98
CA GLN A 410 -16.90 -7.48 -5.36
C GLN A 410 -18.00 -7.26 -4.30
N ILE A 411 -17.85 -6.28 -3.42
CA ILE A 411 -18.85 -5.89 -2.45
C ILE A 411 -19.94 -5.07 -3.16
N THR A 412 -21.19 -5.49 -3.00
CA THR A 412 -22.36 -4.77 -3.52
C THR A 412 -22.63 -3.56 -2.62
N VAL A 413 -22.69 -2.38 -3.26
CA VAL A 413 -22.93 -1.09 -2.61
C VAL A 413 -24.15 -0.45 -3.22
N GLU A 414 -25.06 0.05 -2.38
CA GLU A 414 -26.26 0.80 -2.78
C GLU A 414 -26.20 2.21 -2.19
N ALA A 415 -26.93 3.15 -2.80
CA ALA A 415 -27.17 4.48 -2.24
C ALA A 415 -28.39 4.44 -1.31
N LEU A 416 -28.37 5.23 -0.24
CA LEU A 416 -29.55 5.42 0.60
C LEU A 416 -30.57 6.29 -0.15
N ALA A 417 -31.78 5.78 -0.37
CA ALA A 417 -32.83 6.46 -1.13
C ALA A 417 -33.69 7.44 -0.31
N THR A 418 -33.72 7.27 1.02
CA THR A 418 -34.43 8.16 1.97
C THR A 418 -33.58 8.37 3.21
N ASP A 419 -33.70 9.55 3.82
CA ASP A 419 -32.97 9.87 5.06
C ASP A 419 -33.28 8.84 6.16
N MET A 420 -32.25 8.48 6.92
CA MET A 420 -32.33 7.50 7.98
C MET A 420 -31.61 7.96 9.23
N THR A 421 -32.27 7.93 10.39
CA THR A 421 -31.63 8.28 11.65
C THR A 421 -31.28 7.01 12.43
N VAL A 422 -30.00 6.87 12.79
CA VAL A 422 -29.46 5.76 13.58
C VAL A 422 -28.57 6.36 14.67
N ASP A 423 -28.74 5.93 15.91
CA ASP A 423 -27.95 6.38 17.06
C ASP A 423 -27.87 7.92 17.21
N GLY A 424 -28.96 8.62 16.85
CA GLY A 424 -29.07 10.07 16.93
C GLY A 424 -28.40 10.84 15.79
N HIS A 425 -27.75 10.16 14.84
CA HIS A 425 -27.20 10.75 13.63
C HIS A 425 -28.13 10.51 12.43
N THR A 426 -28.33 11.56 11.59
CA THR A 426 -29.14 11.47 10.38
C THR A 426 -28.24 11.26 9.16
N TYR A 427 -28.34 10.08 8.59
CA TYR A 427 -27.74 9.70 7.31
C TYR A 427 -28.64 10.15 6.17
N ARG A 428 -28.15 11.06 5.32
CA ARG A 428 -28.95 11.68 4.25
C ARG A 428 -28.93 10.86 2.98
N ALA A 429 -30.06 10.80 2.29
CA ALA A 429 -30.15 10.26 0.95
C ALA A 429 -29.24 11.01 -0.02
N GLY A 430 -28.59 10.30 -0.95
CA GLY A 430 -27.65 10.88 -1.93
C GLY A 430 -26.25 11.21 -1.39
N GLU A 431 -26.04 11.24 -0.06
CA GLU A 431 -24.73 11.45 0.58
C GLU A 431 -24.25 10.21 1.36
N THR A 432 -25.08 9.16 1.40
CA THR A 432 -24.84 7.97 2.21
C THR A 432 -24.94 6.71 1.36
N ILE A 433 -23.98 5.81 1.56
CA ILE A 433 -24.08 4.44 1.04
C ILE A 433 -24.63 3.48 2.08
N ALA A 434 -25.33 2.46 1.60
CA ALA A 434 -25.81 1.34 2.38
C ALA A 434 -25.20 0.04 1.81
N VAL A 435 -24.53 -0.73 2.66
CA VAL A 435 -23.88 -1.98 2.28
C VAL A 435 -24.56 -3.11 3.04
N SER A 436 -25.29 -3.97 2.30
CA SER A 436 -25.99 -5.10 2.92
C SER A 436 -25.00 -6.08 3.54
N LEU A 437 -25.33 -6.58 4.75
CA LEU A 437 -24.57 -7.65 5.40
C LEU A 437 -24.89 -9.04 4.82
N ASP A 438 -25.99 -9.18 4.05
CA ASP A 438 -26.39 -10.40 3.39
C ASP A 438 -25.88 -10.40 1.96
N GLN A 439 -24.63 -10.76 1.76
CA GLN A 439 -23.97 -10.89 0.45
C GLN A 439 -22.80 -11.88 0.52
N PRO A 440 -22.35 -12.45 -0.60
CA PRO A 440 -21.29 -13.46 -0.61
C PRO A 440 -19.99 -13.03 0.03
N GLN A 441 -19.65 -11.72 -0.02
CA GLN A 441 -18.43 -11.14 0.56
C GLN A 441 -18.59 -10.72 2.04
N SER A 442 -19.60 -11.21 2.75
CA SER A 442 -19.91 -10.78 4.13
C SER A 442 -18.73 -10.97 5.09
N THR A 443 -17.95 -12.05 4.98
CA THR A 443 -16.76 -12.29 5.79
C THR A 443 -15.69 -11.22 5.56
N TYR A 444 -15.41 -10.89 4.29
CA TYR A 444 -14.45 -9.84 3.96
C TYR A 444 -14.98 -8.45 4.35
N LEU A 445 -16.26 -8.20 4.13
CA LEU A 445 -16.93 -6.96 4.54
C LEU A 445 -16.81 -6.71 6.05
N GLU A 446 -17.01 -7.75 6.87
CA GLU A 446 -16.88 -7.64 8.33
C GLU A 446 -15.49 -7.16 8.73
N THR A 447 -14.43 -7.71 8.13
CA THR A 447 -13.06 -7.33 8.48
C THR A 447 -12.73 -5.87 8.12
N LEU A 448 -13.36 -5.29 7.08
CA LEU A 448 -13.18 -3.88 6.69
C LEU A 448 -13.77 -2.89 7.70
N TRP A 449 -14.82 -3.29 8.44
CA TRP A 449 -15.50 -2.43 9.43
C TRP A 449 -15.11 -2.73 10.87
N ARG A 450 -14.46 -3.86 11.11
CA ARG A 450 -14.16 -4.33 12.47
C ARG A 450 -13.20 -3.40 13.18
N ALA A 451 -13.60 -2.95 14.39
CA ALA A 451 -12.68 -2.43 15.39
C ALA A 451 -12.14 -3.61 16.22
N GLN A 452 -10.83 -3.73 16.34
CA GLN A 452 -10.20 -4.80 17.12
C GLN A 452 -9.35 -4.21 18.23
N LEU A 453 -9.66 -4.54 19.46
CA LEU A 453 -8.96 -4.06 20.67
C LEU A 453 -8.40 -5.20 21.52
N GLU A 454 -8.84 -6.45 21.28
CA GLU A 454 -8.39 -7.64 21.97
C GLU A 454 -7.63 -8.54 21.00
N PHE A 455 -6.49 -9.06 21.44
CA PHE A 455 -5.58 -9.89 20.66
C PHE A 455 -5.09 -11.05 21.52
N GLU A 456 -4.99 -12.23 20.94
CA GLU A 456 -4.38 -13.41 21.59
C GLU A 456 -2.86 -13.25 21.70
N GLU A 457 -2.25 -12.67 20.66
CA GLU A 457 -0.85 -12.33 20.56
C GLU A 457 -0.66 -10.83 20.32
N ASN A 458 0.50 -10.30 20.67
CA ASN A 458 0.83 -8.87 20.54
C ASN A 458 2.05 -8.62 19.65
N VAL A 459 2.52 -9.65 18.99
CA VAL A 459 3.57 -9.57 17.99
C VAL A 459 2.94 -9.67 16.60
N PHE A 460 3.08 -8.62 15.80
CA PHE A 460 2.53 -8.56 14.45
C PHE A 460 3.66 -8.45 13.43
N TYR A 461 3.53 -9.17 12.34
CA TYR A 461 4.45 -9.04 11.21
C TYR A 461 4.28 -7.70 10.51
N ASP A 462 3.03 -7.23 10.35
CA ASP A 462 2.72 -5.93 9.74
C ASP A 462 1.85 -5.08 10.70
N VAL A 463 0.63 -4.70 10.28
CA VAL A 463 -0.28 -3.86 11.07
C VAL A 463 -1.30 -4.68 11.84
N SER A 464 -1.73 -4.17 13.00
CA SER A 464 -2.71 -4.83 13.87
C SER A 464 -4.16 -4.40 13.59
N THR A 465 -4.38 -3.40 12.73
CA THR A 465 -5.71 -2.90 12.37
C THR A 465 -5.72 -2.17 11.03
N TRP A 466 -6.90 -2.06 10.39
CA TRP A 466 -7.08 -1.46 9.07
C TRP A 466 -8.50 -0.92 8.83
N THR A 467 -9.32 -0.69 9.86
CA THR A 467 -10.73 -0.29 9.76
C THR A 467 -10.95 0.81 8.71
N LEU A 468 -11.52 0.43 7.59
CA LEU A 468 -11.52 1.25 6.36
C LEU A 468 -12.37 2.53 6.48
N PRO A 469 -13.56 2.54 7.10
CA PRO A 469 -14.33 3.77 7.27
C PRO A 469 -13.58 4.86 8.05
N TRP A 470 -12.76 4.51 9.03
CA TRP A 470 -11.91 5.46 9.73
C TRP A 470 -10.75 5.96 8.88
N ALA A 471 -10.16 5.09 8.06
CA ALA A 471 -9.11 5.50 7.12
C ALA A 471 -9.61 6.55 6.13
N PHE A 472 -10.89 6.48 5.78
CA PHE A 472 -11.56 7.46 4.93
C PHE A 472 -12.24 8.60 5.72
N ASN A 473 -12.14 8.62 7.04
CA ASN A 473 -12.82 9.61 7.91
C ASN A 473 -14.31 9.75 7.55
N LEU A 474 -15.02 8.63 7.46
CA LEU A 474 -16.44 8.57 7.17
C LEU A 474 -17.26 8.50 8.46
N THR A 475 -18.37 9.21 8.50
CA THR A 475 -19.41 8.93 9.50
C THR A 475 -20.07 7.61 9.14
N HIS A 476 -20.00 6.62 10.04
CA HIS A 476 -20.48 5.28 9.75
C HIS A 476 -21.12 4.60 10.97
N THR A 477 -21.99 3.64 10.70
CA THR A 477 -22.62 2.81 11.73
C THR A 477 -23.05 1.47 11.15
N ARG A 478 -23.34 0.51 12.04
CA ARG A 478 -24.04 -0.74 11.69
C ARG A 478 -25.50 -0.61 12.10
N SER A 479 -26.37 -0.57 11.09
CA SER A 479 -27.83 -0.55 11.33
C SER A 479 -28.39 -1.96 11.36
N ALA A 480 -29.14 -2.30 12.40
CA ALA A 480 -29.92 -3.55 12.52
C ALA A 480 -31.25 -3.52 11.75
N VAL A 481 -31.62 -2.39 11.14
CA VAL A 481 -32.83 -2.26 10.33
C VAL A 481 -32.74 -3.18 9.12
N GLN A 482 -33.71 -4.10 8.98
CA GLN A 482 -33.70 -5.17 7.98
C GLN A 482 -33.74 -4.69 6.53
N ARG A 483 -34.33 -3.52 6.28
CA ARG A 483 -34.41 -2.90 4.95
C ARG A 483 -34.29 -1.40 5.09
N ALA A 484 -33.12 -0.87 4.74
CA ALA A 484 -33.01 0.53 4.34
C ALA A 484 -33.71 0.68 2.99
N ALA A 485 -34.36 1.81 2.73
CA ALA A 485 -34.78 2.14 1.38
C ALA A 485 -33.52 2.52 0.60
N THR A 486 -33.16 1.68 -0.35
CA THR A 486 -31.92 1.84 -1.15
C THR A 486 -32.23 1.88 -2.63
N GLU A 487 -31.31 2.43 -3.38
CA GLU A 487 -31.27 2.42 -4.85
C GLU A 487 -29.86 2.04 -5.32
N PRO A 488 -29.71 1.54 -6.56
CA PRO A 488 -28.38 1.21 -7.08
C PRO A 488 -27.44 2.41 -6.97
N TRP A 489 -26.20 2.18 -6.48
CA TRP A 489 -25.18 3.22 -6.53
C TRP A 489 -24.93 3.61 -7.98
N ALA A 490 -25.36 4.80 -8.36
CA ALA A 490 -25.01 5.42 -9.62
C ALA A 490 -23.59 6.03 -9.49
N GLU A 491 -22.66 5.59 -10.33
CA GLU A 491 -21.45 6.37 -10.53
C GLU A 491 -21.90 7.77 -10.99
N ARG A 492 -21.28 8.81 -10.43
CA ARG A 492 -21.64 10.18 -10.80
C ARG A 492 -21.62 10.28 -12.32
N ASP A 493 -22.77 10.56 -12.91
CA ASP A 493 -22.86 10.91 -14.32
C ASP A 493 -22.25 12.31 -14.50
N LEU A 494 -20.94 12.33 -14.70
CA LEU A 494 -20.15 13.55 -14.89
C LEU A 494 -20.61 14.35 -16.13
N GLY A 495 -21.48 13.77 -16.99
CA GLY A 495 -22.02 14.41 -18.18
C GLY A 495 -23.35 15.14 -17.97
N GLN A 496 -24.08 14.94 -16.86
CA GLN A 496 -25.40 15.54 -16.60
C GLN A 496 -25.39 16.71 -15.59
N THR A 497 -24.21 17.14 -15.10
CA THR A 497 -24.16 18.31 -14.21
C THR A 497 -24.63 19.56 -14.96
N THR A 498 -25.64 20.24 -14.41
CA THR A 498 -26.13 21.53 -14.91
C THR A 498 -24.93 22.47 -14.98
N GLY A 499 -24.67 23.03 -16.16
CA GLY A 499 -23.52 23.92 -16.40
C GLY A 499 -23.37 25.02 -15.35
N LEU A 500 -22.17 25.55 -15.19
CA LEU A 500 -21.87 26.64 -14.28
C LEU A 500 -22.66 27.89 -14.70
N THR A 501 -23.47 28.47 -13.81
CA THR A 501 -24.20 29.70 -14.07
C THR A 501 -23.22 30.87 -14.08
N PRO A 502 -23.22 31.74 -15.11
CA PRO A 502 -22.38 32.93 -15.09
C PRO A 502 -22.66 33.83 -13.87
N SER A 503 -21.61 34.28 -13.19
CA SER A 503 -21.72 35.20 -12.07
C SER A 503 -20.82 36.43 -12.29
N ALA A 504 -21.38 37.62 -12.07
CA ALA A 504 -20.61 38.87 -12.04
C ALA A 504 -19.93 39.11 -10.68
N VAL A 505 -20.36 38.41 -9.64
CA VAL A 505 -19.81 38.47 -8.27
C VAL A 505 -18.59 37.58 -8.11
N GLY A 506 -18.80 36.31 -8.38
CA GLY A 506 -17.72 35.30 -8.28
C GLY A 506 -18.21 33.88 -8.11
N TYR A 507 -17.23 33.00 -8.00
CA TYR A 507 -17.42 31.58 -7.85
C TYR A 507 -16.81 31.11 -6.53
N LEU A 508 -17.51 30.21 -5.85
CA LEU A 508 -17.10 29.59 -4.60
C LEU A 508 -16.80 28.12 -4.86
N ILE A 509 -15.67 27.63 -4.37
CA ILE A 509 -15.25 26.23 -4.46
C ILE A 509 -15.22 25.69 -3.04
N ASP A 510 -15.96 24.61 -2.81
CA ASP A 510 -16.02 23.98 -1.50
C ASP A 510 -14.73 23.19 -1.23
N TRP A 511 -13.98 23.61 -0.20
CA TRP A 511 -12.73 22.97 0.15
C TRP A 511 -12.88 21.60 0.84
N ARG A 512 -14.12 21.24 1.23
CA ARG A 512 -14.41 19.92 1.78
C ARG A 512 -14.23 18.81 0.75
N ASP A 513 -14.51 19.07 -0.53
CA ASP A 513 -14.34 18.10 -1.62
C ASP A 513 -12.84 17.77 -1.84
N SER A 514 -12.50 16.48 -1.80
CA SER A 514 -11.12 16.00 -2.00
C SER A 514 -10.57 16.25 -3.41
N ALA A 515 -11.39 16.65 -4.38
CA ALA A 515 -10.94 17.08 -5.71
C ALA A 515 -10.59 18.58 -5.77
N SER A 516 -11.00 19.40 -4.79
CA SER A 516 -10.74 20.84 -4.79
C SER A 516 -9.27 21.24 -4.82
N PRO A 517 -8.33 20.50 -4.20
CA PRO A 517 -6.89 20.81 -4.30
C PRO A 517 -6.33 20.76 -5.74
N SER A 518 -6.76 19.80 -6.55
CA SER A 518 -6.35 19.74 -7.96
C SER A 518 -6.88 20.95 -8.75
N LEU A 519 -8.14 21.32 -8.52
CA LEU A 519 -8.71 22.51 -9.14
C LEU A 519 -7.97 23.80 -8.71
N LEU A 520 -7.64 23.93 -7.43
CA LEU A 520 -6.88 25.08 -6.93
C LEU A 520 -5.50 25.17 -7.59
N TYR A 521 -4.79 24.04 -7.70
CA TYR A 521 -3.48 24.01 -8.34
C TYR A 521 -3.58 24.47 -9.81
N ASP A 522 -4.52 23.94 -10.58
CA ASP A 522 -4.77 24.35 -11.98
C ASP A 522 -5.07 25.85 -12.10
N LEU A 523 -5.91 26.38 -11.21
CA LEU A 523 -6.25 27.81 -11.24
C LEU A 523 -5.03 28.69 -10.93
N LEU A 524 -4.22 28.31 -9.93
CA LEU A 524 -3.00 29.06 -9.60
C LEU A 524 -1.94 28.98 -10.70
N GLU A 525 -1.82 27.82 -11.38
CA GLU A 525 -0.92 27.64 -12.52
C GLU A 525 -1.33 28.50 -13.72
N ILE A 526 -2.63 28.66 -13.98
CA ILE A 526 -3.15 29.58 -14.98
C ILE A 526 -2.85 31.07 -14.62
N GLY A 527 -2.52 31.36 -13.35
CA GLY A 527 -2.28 32.69 -12.82
C GLY A 527 -3.55 33.37 -12.29
N ALA A 528 -4.54 32.57 -11.89
CA ALA A 528 -5.78 33.10 -11.30
C ALA A 528 -5.54 33.75 -9.93
N ASN A 529 -6.24 34.85 -9.66
CA ASN A 529 -6.36 35.41 -8.31
C ASN A 529 -7.42 34.58 -7.55
N VAL A 530 -6.98 33.63 -6.75
CA VAL A 530 -7.81 32.81 -5.90
C VAL A 530 -7.62 33.23 -4.45
N ARG A 531 -8.71 33.34 -3.70
CA ARG A 531 -8.71 33.70 -2.29
C ARG A 531 -9.31 32.59 -1.44
N VAL A 532 -8.80 32.42 -0.24
CA VAL A 532 -9.29 31.46 0.75
C VAL A 532 -10.01 32.16 1.90
N ALA A 533 -11.15 31.64 2.33
CA ALA A 533 -11.92 32.13 3.46
C ALA A 533 -11.33 31.60 4.78
N GLU A 534 -10.98 32.50 5.68
CA GLU A 534 -10.48 32.21 7.04
C GLU A 534 -11.58 32.14 8.09
N ALA A 535 -12.84 32.26 7.68
CA ALA A 535 -14.00 32.16 8.55
C ALA A 535 -15.18 31.53 7.81
N THR A 536 -16.14 31.02 8.54
CA THR A 536 -17.40 30.48 7.99
C THR A 536 -18.35 31.58 7.54
N PHE A 537 -19.18 31.29 6.54
CA PHE A 537 -20.18 32.22 6.03
C PHE A 537 -21.29 31.49 5.28
N THR A 538 -22.44 32.16 5.09
CA THR A 538 -23.54 31.70 4.25
C THR A 538 -23.63 32.58 3.02
N ALA A 539 -23.41 32.07 1.81
CA ALA A 539 -23.51 32.81 0.58
C ALA A 539 -24.81 32.50 -0.17
N LEU A 540 -25.34 33.50 -0.89
CA LEU A 540 -26.47 33.33 -1.81
C LEU A 540 -25.96 32.83 -3.15
N THR A 541 -26.37 31.61 -3.54
CA THR A 541 -25.97 30.97 -4.81
C THR A 541 -27.11 30.99 -5.83
N ALA A 542 -26.77 30.85 -7.12
CA ALA A 542 -27.70 31.03 -8.24
C ALA A 542 -28.74 29.89 -8.36
N LYS A 543 -28.36 28.67 -7.91
CA LYS A 543 -29.21 27.48 -8.06
C LYS A 543 -29.67 26.91 -6.72
N GLU A 544 -28.76 26.85 -5.78
CA GLU A 544 -28.96 26.18 -4.48
C GLU A 544 -29.52 27.12 -3.42
N GLY A 545 -29.60 28.46 -3.72
CA GLY A 545 -30.00 29.47 -2.75
C GLY A 545 -28.93 29.72 -1.69
N PRO A 546 -29.32 29.91 -0.40
CA PRO A 546 -28.35 30.05 0.67
C PRO A 546 -27.57 28.73 0.90
N VAL A 547 -26.25 28.81 0.86
CA VAL A 547 -25.34 27.66 1.13
C VAL A 547 -24.32 28.05 2.21
N ASN A 548 -24.13 27.17 3.18
CA ASN A 548 -23.15 27.35 4.26
C ASN A 548 -21.77 26.87 3.81
N PHE A 549 -20.79 27.71 3.99
CA PHE A 549 -19.39 27.46 3.63
C PHE A 549 -18.51 27.45 4.88
N THR A 550 -17.50 26.57 4.86
CA THR A 550 -16.54 26.38 5.95
C THR A 550 -15.26 27.17 5.72
N HIS A 551 -14.39 27.20 6.74
CA HIS A 551 -12.99 27.63 6.58
C HIS A 551 -12.33 26.89 5.40
N GLY A 552 -11.50 27.60 4.64
CA GLY A 552 -10.83 27.02 3.47
C GLY A 552 -11.62 27.16 2.16
N THR A 553 -12.89 27.58 2.19
CA THR A 553 -13.64 27.79 0.96
C THR A 553 -12.94 28.80 0.05
N LEU A 554 -12.76 28.45 -1.23
CA LEU A 554 -12.07 29.30 -2.18
C LEU A 554 -13.05 30.24 -2.88
N PHE A 555 -12.60 31.47 -3.15
CA PHE A 555 -13.34 32.50 -3.86
C PHE A 555 -12.57 32.98 -5.08
N VAL A 556 -13.24 33.00 -6.24
CA VAL A 556 -12.70 33.44 -7.53
C VAL A 556 -13.60 34.53 -8.09
N ALA A 557 -13.17 35.79 -8.01
CA ALA A 557 -13.91 36.92 -8.53
C ALA A 557 -13.53 37.19 -10.00
N PRO A 558 -14.46 37.16 -11.00
CA PRO A 558 -14.14 37.30 -12.41
C PRO A 558 -13.39 38.60 -12.75
N LYS A 559 -13.77 39.71 -12.08
CA LYS A 559 -13.14 41.03 -12.30
C LYS A 559 -11.72 41.16 -11.80
N LEU A 560 -11.24 40.20 -11.01
CA LEU A 560 -9.83 40.14 -10.51
C LEU A 560 -8.95 39.24 -11.39
N GLN A 561 -9.49 38.66 -12.47
CA GLN A 561 -8.77 37.72 -13.35
C GLN A 561 -8.20 38.47 -14.57
N GLU A 562 -7.27 39.40 -14.36
CA GLU A 562 -6.65 40.15 -15.44
C GLU A 562 -5.92 39.22 -16.42
N ASN A 563 -6.26 39.33 -17.72
CA ASN A 563 -5.65 38.56 -18.84
C ASN A 563 -5.89 37.02 -18.84
N VAL A 564 -6.52 36.42 -17.79
CA VAL A 564 -6.73 34.96 -17.69
C VAL A 564 -8.20 34.59 -17.49
N SER A 565 -9.13 35.55 -17.56
CA SER A 565 -10.56 35.38 -17.25
C SER A 565 -11.21 34.22 -17.99
N ASP A 566 -10.99 34.10 -19.32
CA ASP A 566 -11.62 33.05 -20.14
C ASP A 566 -11.07 31.66 -19.80
N ALA A 567 -9.78 31.54 -19.52
CA ALA A 567 -9.15 30.28 -19.11
C ALA A 567 -9.67 29.84 -17.74
N VAL A 568 -9.78 30.76 -16.78
CA VAL A 568 -10.32 30.52 -15.45
C VAL A 568 -11.77 30.06 -15.52
N ILE A 569 -12.64 30.77 -16.26
CA ILE A 569 -14.04 30.39 -16.41
C ILE A 569 -14.16 29.01 -17.08
N SER A 570 -13.38 28.74 -18.12
CA SER A 570 -13.37 27.46 -18.82
C SER A 570 -12.94 26.32 -17.86
N ARG A 571 -11.95 26.54 -16.99
CA ARG A 571 -11.52 25.53 -16.00
C ARG A 571 -12.60 25.30 -14.92
N LEU A 572 -13.26 26.34 -14.44
CA LEU A 572 -14.36 26.23 -13.49
C LEU A 572 -15.58 25.50 -14.07
N GLN A 573 -15.91 25.77 -15.36
CA GLN A 573 -16.98 25.04 -16.09
C GLN A 573 -16.65 23.55 -16.19
N ARG A 574 -15.42 23.22 -16.53
CA ARG A 574 -14.94 21.84 -16.58
C ARG A 574 -14.99 21.18 -15.22
N ALA A 575 -14.52 21.85 -14.16
CA ALA A 575 -14.59 21.35 -12.78
C ALA A 575 -16.03 21.02 -12.35
N LYS A 576 -16.97 21.90 -12.68
CA LYS A 576 -18.40 21.64 -12.41
C LYS A 576 -18.92 20.43 -13.19
N ALA A 577 -18.48 20.24 -14.45
CA ALA A 577 -18.82 19.07 -15.26
C ALA A 577 -18.16 17.79 -14.72
N GLU A 578 -16.97 17.90 -14.14
CA GLU A 578 -16.25 16.84 -13.43
C GLU A 578 -16.86 16.54 -12.04
N GLY A 579 -17.92 17.25 -11.64
CA GLY A 579 -18.64 17.03 -10.40
C GLY A 579 -18.02 17.71 -9.16
N ILE A 580 -17.00 18.55 -9.33
CA ILE A 580 -16.42 19.32 -8.22
C ILE A 580 -17.44 20.37 -7.76
N ALA A 581 -17.52 20.57 -6.45
CA ALA A 581 -18.49 21.49 -5.82
C ALA A 581 -18.13 22.96 -6.07
N VAL A 582 -18.55 23.49 -7.25
CA VAL A 582 -18.38 24.89 -7.64
C VAL A 582 -19.75 25.57 -7.66
N TYR A 583 -19.88 26.71 -6.98
CA TYR A 583 -21.09 27.49 -6.82
C TYR A 583 -20.94 28.88 -7.41
N SER A 584 -22.03 29.40 -8.01
CA SER A 584 -22.07 30.76 -8.56
C SER A 584 -22.72 31.71 -7.55
N ALA A 585 -21.96 32.61 -6.94
CA ALA A 585 -22.48 33.61 -6.01
C ALA A 585 -23.32 34.66 -6.74
N THR A 586 -24.47 35.04 -6.15
CA THR A 586 -25.36 36.06 -6.69
C THR A 586 -25.20 37.41 -6.03
N SER A 587 -24.58 37.47 -4.86
CA SER A 587 -24.34 38.67 -4.07
C SER A 587 -23.02 38.58 -3.33
N SER A 588 -22.33 39.72 -3.14
CA SER A 588 -21.21 39.85 -2.22
C SER A 588 -21.66 39.94 -0.76
N TYR A 589 -22.92 40.29 -0.52
CA TYR A 589 -23.53 40.25 0.80
C TYR A 589 -23.84 38.80 1.20
N THR A 590 -23.47 38.44 2.40
CA THR A 590 -23.72 37.12 2.99
C THR A 590 -24.70 37.26 4.14
N PRO A 591 -25.78 36.43 4.21
CA PRO A 591 -26.73 36.47 5.32
C PRO A 591 -26.13 36.25 6.70
N GLU A 592 -25.06 35.41 6.75
CA GLU A 592 -24.33 35.07 7.97
C GLU A 592 -22.82 34.99 7.68
N GLY A 593 -22.01 35.38 8.65
CA GLY A 593 -20.56 35.31 8.60
C GLY A 593 -19.91 36.50 7.85
N ILE A 594 -18.82 36.21 7.14
CA ILE A 594 -18.02 37.24 6.45
C ILE A 594 -18.53 37.48 5.02
N ASP A 595 -18.65 38.77 4.61
CA ASP A 595 -18.97 39.16 3.23
C ASP A 595 -17.83 38.79 2.26
N LEU A 596 -18.11 38.50 0.97
CA LEU A 596 -17.13 38.10 -0.04
C LEU A 596 -16.05 39.15 -0.34
N GLY A 597 -16.22 40.39 0.16
CA GLY A 597 -15.23 41.46 0.11
C GLY A 597 -14.41 41.62 1.41
N SER A 598 -14.58 40.74 2.38
CA SER A 598 -13.90 40.82 3.68
C SER A 598 -12.37 40.62 3.54
N ARG A 599 -11.64 41.20 4.51
CA ARG A 599 -10.20 41.01 4.66
C ARG A 599 -9.84 39.56 5.05
N ALA A 600 -10.79 38.80 5.59
CA ALA A 600 -10.65 37.38 5.89
C ALA A 600 -10.73 36.48 4.64
N PHE A 601 -10.61 37.07 3.44
CA PHE A 601 -10.37 36.35 2.18
C PHE A 601 -8.93 36.65 1.73
N THR A 602 -7.98 35.79 2.12
CA THR A 602 -6.55 35.95 1.80
C THR A 602 -6.22 35.40 0.42
N VAL A 603 -5.36 36.10 -0.34
CA VAL A 603 -4.91 35.66 -1.68
C VAL A 603 -3.90 34.52 -1.52
N LEU A 604 -4.08 33.48 -2.32
CA LEU A 604 -3.19 32.32 -2.36
C LEU A 604 -2.12 32.47 -3.44
N SER A 605 -0.95 31.92 -3.14
CA SER A 605 0.21 31.84 -4.03
C SER A 605 0.38 30.43 -4.59
N LEU A 606 0.96 30.32 -5.81
CA LEU A 606 1.29 29.01 -6.42
C LEU A 606 2.43 28.36 -5.63
N PRO A 607 2.22 27.20 -4.97
CA PRO A 607 3.26 26.56 -4.22
C PRO A 607 4.31 25.90 -5.13
N LYS A 608 5.58 25.94 -4.68
CA LYS A 608 6.70 25.20 -5.28
C LYS A 608 7.31 24.28 -4.24
N VAL A 609 7.15 22.99 -4.43
CA VAL A 609 7.50 21.97 -3.45
C VAL A 609 8.82 21.28 -3.82
N LEU A 610 9.75 21.25 -2.86
CA LEU A 610 10.95 20.43 -2.86
C LEU A 610 10.75 19.28 -1.88
N LEU A 611 10.86 18.04 -2.38
CA LEU A 611 10.80 16.81 -1.60
C LEU A 611 12.21 16.21 -1.45
N VAL A 612 12.69 16.09 -0.21
CA VAL A 612 14.01 15.56 0.07
C VAL A 612 14.03 14.05 -0.02
N THR A 613 14.91 13.50 -0.86
CA THR A 613 15.06 12.08 -1.15
C THR A 613 16.49 11.59 -0.89
N GLY A 614 16.81 10.37 -1.28
CA GLY A 614 18.16 9.84 -1.34
C GLY A 614 18.39 8.60 -0.47
N PRO A 615 19.64 8.11 -0.39
CA PRO A 615 19.99 6.83 0.21
C PRO A 615 19.55 6.64 1.67
N ASP A 616 19.45 7.73 2.40
CA ASP A 616 19.13 7.73 3.84
C ASP A 616 17.65 8.02 4.13
N THR A 617 16.80 8.01 3.08
CA THR A 617 15.37 8.31 3.21
C THR A 617 14.50 7.07 3.13
N SER A 618 13.32 7.13 3.77
CA SER A 618 12.30 6.09 3.63
C SER A 618 11.63 6.21 2.25
N ALA A 619 11.86 5.25 1.37
CA ALA A 619 11.22 5.22 0.05
C ALA A 619 9.68 5.26 0.18
N TYR A 620 9.09 4.53 1.12
CA TYR A 620 7.64 4.49 1.33
C TYR A 620 7.07 5.87 1.67
N ASN A 621 7.62 6.53 2.70
CA ASN A 621 7.11 7.84 3.13
C ASN A 621 7.26 8.90 2.02
N ILE A 622 8.34 8.85 1.27
CA ILE A 622 8.57 9.75 0.13
C ILE A 622 7.60 9.42 -1.01
N GLY A 623 7.43 8.15 -1.34
CA GLY A 623 6.54 7.70 -2.39
C GLY A 623 5.08 8.06 -2.12
N GLU A 624 4.62 7.94 -0.87
CA GLU A 624 3.26 8.32 -0.45
C GLU A 624 2.99 9.81 -0.69
N ILE A 625 3.94 10.68 -0.35
CA ILE A 625 3.84 12.13 -0.55
C ILE A 625 3.88 12.45 -2.05
N TRP A 626 4.85 11.89 -2.78
CA TRP A 626 4.98 12.08 -4.22
C TRP A 626 3.72 11.64 -4.97
N HIS A 627 3.21 10.44 -4.69
CA HIS A 627 1.99 9.93 -5.30
C HIS A 627 0.78 10.85 -5.06
N LEU A 628 0.59 11.32 -3.83
CA LEU A 628 -0.52 12.25 -3.52
C LEU A 628 -0.42 13.52 -4.37
N LEU A 629 0.75 14.16 -4.39
CA LEU A 629 0.92 15.45 -5.05
C LEU A 629 0.87 15.32 -6.57
N ASP A 630 1.50 14.30 -7.15
CA ASP A 630 1.57 14.09 -8.59
C ASP A 630 0.25 13.55 -9.17
N THR A 631 -0.35 12.51 -8.55
CA THR A 631 -1.50 11.81 -9.14
C THR A 631 -2.86 12.37 -8.74
N ARG A 632 -3.01 12.93 -7.52
CA ARG A 632 -4.29 13.42 -7.00
C ARG A 632 -4.42 14.93 -7.02
N VAL A 633 -3.31 15.64 -6.82
CA VAL A 633 -3.28 17.10 -6.92
C VAL A 633 -2.89 17.57 -8.31
N GLY A 634 -2.09 16.81 -9.05
CA GLY A 634 -1.54 17.21 -10.35
C GLY A 634 -0.39 18.21 -10.23
N MET A 635 0.26 18.25 -9.05
CA MET A 635 1.33 19.19 -8.74
C MET A 635 2.71 18.57 -9.02
N PRO A 636 3.56 19.18 -9.87
CA PRO A 636 4.93 18.74 -10.06
C PRO A 636 5.74 18.94 -8.78
N VAL A 637 6.54 17.93 -8.43
CA VAL A 637 7.36 17.90 -7.24
C VAL A 637 8.84 17.83 -7.65
N THR A 638 9.66 18.72 -7.11
CA THR A 638 11.11 18.64 -7.30
C THR A 638 11.73 17.72 -6.27
N MET A 639 12.13 16.51 -6.67
CA MET A 639 12.84 15.57 -5.81
C MET A 639 14.33 15.83 -5.81
N VAL A 640 14.93 16.04 -4.63
CA VAL A 640 16.36 16.33 -4.47
C VAL A 640 16.97 15.38 -3.45
N ASP A 641 18.02 14.67 -3.87
CA ASP A 641 18.79 13.84 -2.94
C ASP A 641 19.43 14.67 -1.82
N SER A 642 19.37 14.19 -0.60
CA SER A 642 19.87 14.86 0.61
C SER A 642 21.31 15.36 0.47
N HIS A 643 22.19 14.59 -0.16
CA HIS A 643 23.60 14.96 -0.38
C HIS A 643 23.79 16.09 -1.43
N ARG A 644 22.79 16.36 -2.27
CA ARG A 644 22.80 17.43 -3.28
C ARG A 644 22.12 18.71 -2.79
N LEU A 645 21.39 18.67 -1.70
CA LEU A 645 20.59 19.78 -1.17
C LEU A 645 21.41 21.06 -0.92
N SER A 646 22.70 20.90 -0.61
CA SER A 646 23.64 22.03 -0.42
C SER A 646 23.80 22.89 -1.68
N ARG A 647 23.59 22.33 -2.87
CA ARG A 647 23.76 22.99 -4.16
C ARG A 647 22.48 23.67 -4.67
N VAL A 648 21.33 23.44 -4.01
CA VAL A 648 20.03 23.97 -4.41
C VAL A 648 19.78 25.31 -3.74
N SER A 649 19.27 26.29 -4.44
CA SER A 649 18.76 27.53 -3.85
C SER A 649 17.38 27.27 -3.24
N LEU A 650 17.29 27.21 -1.90
CA LEU A 650 16.00 26.94 -1.25
C LEU A 650 15.00 28.10 -1.42
N GLY A 651 15.47 29.33 -1.61
CA GLY A 651 14.60 30.48 -1.86
C GLY A 651 13.80 30.42 -3.18
N ASP A 652 14.09 29.45 -4.07
CA ASP A 652 13.29 29.19 -5.27
C ASP A 652 12.03 28.36 -4.97
N TYR A 653 11.89 27.84 -3.74
CA TYR A 653 10.79 27.02 -3.29
C TYR A 653 10.02 27.68 -2.14
N SER A 654 8.73 27.42 -2.07
CA SER A 654 7.90 27.81 -0.93
C SER A 654 7.89 26.75 0.18
N HIS A 655 8.08 25.47 -0.20
CA HIS A 655 8.00 24.35 0.73
C HIS A 655 9.19 23.39 0.57
N VAL A 656 9.72 22.94 1.70
CA VAL A 656 10.66 21.81 1.80
C VAL A 656 10.02 20.73 2.64
N ILE A 657 9.85 19.53 2.07
CA ILE A 657 9.25 18.38 2.75
C ILE A 657 10.33 17.34 3.05
N MET A 658 10.42 16.92 4.31
CA MET A 658 11.35 15.92 4.82
C MET A 658 10.60 14.83 5.58
N ALA A 659 10.80 13.57 5.18
CA ALA A 659 10.28 12.39 5.88
C ALA A 659 11.42 11.50 6.44
N SER A 660 12.64 12.03 6.50
CA SER A 660 13.83 11.39 7.09
C SER A 660 14.84 12.46 7.54
N PRO A 661 15.65 12.19 8.56
CA PRO A 661 16.68 13.12 9.04
C PRO A 661 17.82 13.29 8.02
N LEU A 662 18.46 14.45 8.00
CA LEU A 662 19.67 14.68 7.21
C LEU A 662 20.92 14.29 7.98
N ARG A 663 21.88 13.67 7.30
CA ARG A 663 23.19 13.36 7.91
C ARG A 663 24.11 14.60 8.01
N ALA A 664 23.96 15.56 7.11
CA ALA A 664 24.85 16.72 7.03
C ALA A 664 24.36 17.88 7.89
N SER A 665 25.07 18.19 8.97
CA SER A 665 24.81 19.37 9.84
C SER A 665 24.98 20.71 9.12
N SER A 666 25.74 20.75 8.01
CA SER A 666 25.94 21.98 7.21
C SER A 666 24.62 22.49 6.58
N MET A 667 23.59 21.67 6.49
CA MET A 667 22.29 22.06 5.94
C MET A 667 21.39 22.78 6.94
N THR A 668 21.66 22.63 8.25
CA THR A 668 20.83 23.21 9.32
C THR A 668 20.66 24.72 9.16
N GLN A 669 21.76 25.43 8.96
CA GLN A 669 21.72 26.90 8.84
C GLN A 669 20.94 27.32 7.58
N LYS A 670 21.09 26.59 6.46
CA LYS A 670 20.38 26.88 5.23
C LYS A 670 18.87 26.69 5.37
N LEU A 671 18.45 25.63 6.07
CA LEU A 671 17.03 25.38 6.39
C LEU A 671 16.49 26.43 7.38
N LYS A 672 17.27 26.84 8.37
CA LYS A 672 16.89 27.95 9.29
C LYS A 672 16.60 29.22 8.51
N THR A 673 17.57 29.67 7.69
CA THR A 673 17.41 30.85 6.84
C THR A 673 16.18 30.72 5.92
N PHE A 674 15.99 29.56 5.28
CA PHE A 674 14.82 29.31 4.44
C PHE A 674 13.50 29.53 5.19
N VAL A 675 13.38 29.02 6.41
CA VAL A 675 12.17 29.20 7.22
C VAL A 675 12.05 30.64 7.72
N GLU A 676 13.14 31.24 8.20
CA GLU A 676 13.15 32.65 8.66
C GLU A 676 12.74 33.62 7.56
N ASP A 677 13.06 33.32 6.30
CA ASP A 677 12.73 34.12 5.11
C ASP A 677 11.29 33.86 4.55
N GLY A 678 10.48 33.00 5.21
CA GLY A 678 9.08 32.76 4.84
C GLY A 678 8.77 31.36 4.27
N GLY A 679 9.78 30.49 4.18
CA GLY A 679 9.56 29.11 3.72
C GLY A 679 8.89 28.21 4.76
N VAL A 680 8.15 27.21 4.29
CA VAL A 680 7.53 26.17 5.14
C VAL A 680 8.37 24.89 5.10
N LEU A 681 8.82 24.44 6.25
CA LEU A 681 9.47 23.14 6.42
C LEU A 681 8.48 22.13 7.01
N TRP A 682 8.08 21.13 6.23
CA TRP A 682 7.29 19.98 6.70
C TRP A 682 8.23 18.85 7.14
N ALA A 683 8.26 18.54 8.44
CA ALA A 683 9.05 17.46 9.02
C ALA A 683 8.13 16.32 9.47
N GLN A 684 8.19 15.16 8.78
CA GLN A 684 7.32 14.00 9.02
C GLN A 684 8.06 12.87 9.72
N GLY A 685 7.42 12.29 10.73
CA GLY A 685 7.89 11.12 11.47
C GLY A 685 8.84 11.43 12.62
N ALA A 686 8.83 10.56 13.63
CA ALA A 686 9.52 10.78 14.90
C ALA A 686 11.04 11.04 14.77
N SER A 687 11.72 10.34 13.85
CA SER A 687 13.17 10.52 13.62
C SER A 687 13.51 11.88 13.01
N THR A 688 12.72 12.32 12.04
CA THR A 688 12.87 13.62 11.38
C THR A 688 12.61 14.77 12.36
N ILE A 689 11.56 14.63 13.19
CA ILE A 689 11.19 15.61 14.21
C ILE A 689 12.29 15.68 15.30
N SER A 690 12.81 14.53 15.77
CA SER A 690 13.92 14.51 16.71
C SER A 690 15.15 15.20 16.15
N TRP A 691 15.50 14.92 14.90
CA TRP A 691 16.59 15.59 14.21
C TRP A 691 16.35 17.11 14.11
N ALA A 692 15.15 17.55 13.76
CA ALA A 692 14.82 18.98 13.68
C ALA A 692 14.96 19.68 15.04
N ALA A 693 14.59 19.02 16.14
CA ALA A 693 14.77 19.49 17.50
C ALA A 693 16.27 19.59 17.87
N ASP A 694 17.06 18.54 17.60
CA ASP A 694 18.50 18.50 17.86
C ASP A 694 19.27 19.58 17.07
N GLN A 695 18.77 19.91 15.86
CA GLN A 695 19.32 21.02 15.05
C GLN A 695 18.81 22.41 15.47
N GLY A 696 17.90 22.46 16.44
CA GLY A 696 17.30 23.73 16.88
C GLY A 696 16.42 24.39 15.84
N LEU A 697 15.77 23.62 14.97
CA LEU A 697 14.71 24.03 14.03
C LEU A 697 13.34 24.11 14.72
N THR A 698 13.14 23.38 15.81
CA THR A 698 11.95 23.37 16.65
C THR A 698 12.33 23.27 18.13
N ASN A 699 11.39 23.63 19.01
CA ASN A 699 11.51 23.48 20.45
C ASN A 699 10.67 22.33 21.02
N VAL A 700 10.13 21.45 20.17
CA VAL A 700 9.30 20.34 20.60
C VAL A 700 10.06 19.41 21.55
N THR A 701 9.35 18.87 22.51
CA THR A 701 9.87 17.90 23.48
C THR A 701 9.07 16.60 23.43
N TRP A 702 9.68 15.52 23.93
CA TRP A 702 9.09 14.19 23.93
C TRP A 702 8.59 13.82 25.32
N ARG A 703 7.49 13.09 25.34
CA ARG A 703 7.07 12.41 26.58
C ARG A 703 7.98 11.22 26.81
N THR A 704 8.43 11.10 28.05
CA THR A 704 9.20 9.95 28.50
C THR A 704 8.41 9.26 29.59
N MET A 705 8.46 7.93 29.67
CA MET A 705 7.97 7.22 30.86
C MET A 705 8.75 7.77 32.04
N SER A 706 8.07 8.46 32.95
CA SER A 706 8.61 8.62 34.27
C SER A 706 8.80 7.22 34.82
N ALA A 707 10.00 6.89 35.30
CA ALA A 707 10.27 5.61 35.92
C ALA A 707 9.20 5.37 37.01
N HIS A 708 8.12 4.70 36.65
CA HIS A 708 7.05 4.36 37.58
C HIS A 708 7.58 3.25 38.50
N GLY A 709 8.04 3.68 39.67
CA GLY A 709 8.60 2.83 40.69
C GLY A 709 9.46 3.57 41.70
N ALA A 710 9.87 4.80 41.41
CA ALA A 710 10.46 5.65 42.45
C ALA A 710 9.34 6.26 43.28
N ALA A 711 9.11 5.71 44.46
CA ALA A 711 8.17 6.24 45.43
C ALA A 711 8.44 7.76 45.60
N LYS A 712 7.42 8.59 45.41
CA LYS A 712 7.42 9.98 45.83
C LYS A 712 7.80 10.02 47.31
N GLY A 713 9.02 10.42 47.63
CA GLY A 713 9.39 10.69 49.04
C GLY A 713 10.76 10.30 49.51
N SER A 714 11.66 9.73 48.67
CA SER A 714 13.05 9.47 49.15
C SER A 714 14.04 10.40 48.51
N THR A 715 14.51 11.39 49.29
CA THR A 715 15.58 12.35 48.91
C THR A 715 16.99 11.81 49.23
N ASN A 716 17.17 10.50 49.41
CA ASN A 716 18.48 9.93 49.76
C ASN A 716 19.09 9.24 48.53
N ALA A 717 20.12 9.85 47.98
CA ALA A 717 20.95 9.32 46.87
C ALA A 717 21.57 7.93 47.17
N GLU A 718 21.64 7.52 48.40
CA GLU A 718 22.17 6.22 48.82
C GLU A 718 21.19 5.04 48.58
N THR A 719 19.88 5.32 48.45
CA THR A 719 18.90 4.25 48.19
C THR A 719 18.72 3.93 46.71
N GLN A 720 19.14 4.80 45.79
CA GLN A 720 19.06 4.54 44.37
C GLN A 720 20.02 3.44 43.86
N GLY A 721 21.11 3.18 44.59
CA GLY A 721 22.07 2.12 44.23
C GLY A 721 21.63 0.70 44.62
N LEU A 722 20.54 0.53 45.37
CA LEU A 722 20.11 -0.77 45.91
C LEU A 722 18.87 -1.35 45.22
N LEU A 723 18.16 -0.62 44.39
CA LEU A 723 17.06 -1.13 43.60
C LEU A 723 17.61 -1.86 42.37
N ARG A 724 17.92 -3.16 42.53
CA ARG A 724 18.24 -4.02 41.40
C ARG A 724 16.98 -4.13 40.52
N PRO A 725 17.07 -3.91 39.20
CA PRO A 725 15.97 -4.15 38.30
C PRO A 725 15.48 -5.62 38.47
N LYS A 726 14.18 -5.84 38.48
CA LYS A 726 13.60 -7.18 38.58
C LYS A 726 14.19 -8.06 37.48
N ARG A 727 14.86 -9.14 37.87
CA ARG A 727 15.47 -10.08 36.93
C ARG A 727 14.37 -10.77 36.12
N LYS A 728 14.54 -10.77 34.80
CA LYS A 728 13.66 -11.42 33.83
C LYS A 728 14.40 -12.55 33.10
N PRO A 729 13.73 -13.57 32.59
CA PRO A 729 14.34 -14.57 31.72
C PRO A 729 14.88 -13.93 30.44
N PHE A 730 16.08 -14.30 30.01
CA PHE A 730 16.67 -13.76 28.78
C PHE A 730 15.81 -14.09 27.54
N GLY A 731 15.22 -15.28 27.49
CA GLY A 731 14.37 -15.72 26.37
C GLY A 731 13.08 -14.93 26.16
N THR A 732 12.63 -14.11 27.15
CA THR A 732 11.44 -13.26 27.01
C THR A 732 11.76 -11.85 26.51
N ALA A 733 13.04 -11.52 26.25
CA ALA A 733 13.45 -10.15 25.93
C ALA A 733 12.87 -9.65 24.60
N SER A 734 12.78 -10.51 23.57
CA SER A 734 12.21 -10.15 22.26
C SER A 734 10.71 -9.90 22.35
N ASP A 735 9.98 -10.73 23.09
CA ASP A 735 8.54 -10.60 23.26
C ASP A 735 8.21 -9.35 24.07
N GLU A 736 8.95 -9.11 25.15
CA GLU A 736 8.79 -7.88 25.94
C GLU A 736 9.11 -6.61 25.14
N TYR A 737 10.09 -6.65 24.26
CA TYR A 737 10.36 -5.53 23.35
C TYR A 737 9.19 -5.33 22.36
N ALA A 738 8.65 -6.41 21.81
CA ALA A 738 7.51 -6.35 20.90
C ALA A 738 6.26 -5.71 21.55
N PHE A 739 6.04 -5.92 22.86
CA PHE A 739 4.98 -5.24 23.63
C PHE A 739 5.09 -3.71 23.62
N THR A 740 6.30 -3.17 23.50
CA THR A 740 6.51 -1.72 23.52
C THR A 740 6.29 -1.08 22.14
N LEU A 741 6.18 -1.87 21.09
CA LEU A 741 6.01 -1.37 19.71
C LEU A 741 4.53 -1.03 19.45
N VAL A 742 4.31 -0.02 18.61
CA VAL A 742 3.03 0.28 17.99
C VAL A 742 3.10 -0.20 16.55
N ARG A 743 2.41 -1.30 16.25
CA ARG A 743 2.36 -1.93 14.92
C ARG A 743 1.05 -1.62 14.23
N GLY A 744 0.78 -0.33 14.00
CA GLY A 744 -0.47 0.15 13.44
C GLY A 744 -1.60 0.17 14.47
N ALA A 745 -1.98 1.35 14.90
CA ALA A 745 -3.16 1.62 15.74
C ALA A 745 -3.92 2.80 15.18
N ILE A 746 -5.25 2.77 15.30
CA ILE A 746 -6.12 3.89 14.91
C ILE A 746 -6.45 4.65 16.19
N LEU A 747 -6.11 5.93 16.20
CA LEU A 747 -6.28 6.81 17.35
C LEU A 747 -7.24 7.94 17.03
N GLN A 748 -8.08 8.31 18.00
CA GLN A 748 -8.93 9.49 17.94
C GLN A 748 -8.10 10.74 18.23
N GLY A 749 -7.92 11.56 17.19
CA GLY A 749 -7.40 12.92 17.30
C GLY A 749 -8.51 13.94 17.48
N GLU A 750 -8.18 15.06 18.11
CA GLU A 750 -8.96 16.29 18.21
C GLU A 750 -8.23 17.36 17.39
N LEU A 751 -8.87 17.76 16.27
CA LEU A 751 -8.33 18.71 15.30
C LEU A 751 -8.98 20.08 15.50
N ASP A 752 -8.17 21.13 15.54
CA ASP A 752 -8.66 22.50 15.44
C ASP A 752 -9.03 22.83 13.98
N VAL A 753 -10.32 22.81 13.69
CA VAL A 753 -10.86 23.09 12.34
C VAL A 753 -10.79 24.57 11.95
N THR A 754 -10.44 25.44 12.87
CA THR A 754 -10.23 26.90 12.63
C THR A 754 -8.79 27.23 12.28
N HIS A 755 -7.85 26.30 12.55
CA HIS A 755 -6.45 26.41 12.16
C HIS A 755 -6.29 26.09 10.66
N PRO A 756 -5.41 26.75 9.89
CA PRO A 756 -5.25 26.49 8.45
C PRO A 756 -5.03 25.03 8.08
N LEU A 757 -4.32 24.25 8.88
CA LEU A 757 -4.17 22.79 8.67
C LEU A 757 -5.49 22.02 8.83
N GLY A 758 -6.47 22.58 9.54
CA GLY A 758 -7.80 22.00 9.76
C GLY A 758 -8.87 22.46 8.77
N PHE A 759 -8.55 23.34 7.82
CA PHE A 759 -9.53 23.83 6.84
C PHE A 759 -10.12 22.69 5.99
N GLY A 760 -11.43 22.78 5.74
CA GLY A 760 -12.18 21.77 5.00
C GLY A 760 -12.55 20.52 5.80
N TYR A 761 -12.21 20.43 7.09
CA TYR A 761 -12.78 19.42 7.98
C TYR A 761 -14.04 19.95 8.65
N GLU A 762 -15.09 19.12 8.72
CA GLU A 762 -16.36 19.47 9.37
C GLU A 762 -16.37 19.14 10.86
N SER A 763 -15.63 18.13 11.26
CA SER A 763 -15.56 17.64 12.64
C SER A 763 -14.16 17.84 13.20
N SER A 764 -14.09 18.21 14.48
CA SER A 764 -12.83 18.17 15.24
C SER A 764 -12.32 16.75 15.50
N GLN A 765 -13.17 15.73 15.37
CA GLN A 765 -12.77 14.35 15.57
C GLN A 765 -12.15 13.79 14.28
N LEU A 766 -10.89 13.37 14.37
CA LEU A 766 -10.15 12.84 13.23
C LEU A 766 -9.45 11.52 13.61
N PRO A 767 -9.83 10.39 13.01
CA PRO A 767 -9.08 9.14 13.14
C PRO A 767 -7.70 9.25 12.48
N VAL A 768 -6.65 8.90 13.22
CA VAL A 768 -5.25 8.97 12.79
C VAL A 768 -4.61 7.60 12.90
N PHE A 769 -3.84 7.21 11.88
CA PHE A 769 -3.09 5.94 11.90
C PHE A 769 -1.70 6.13 12.44
N ARG A 770 -1.34 5.36 13.45
CA ARG A 770 -0.06 5.45 14.14
C ARG A 770 0.77 4.19 14.03
N THR A 771 2.06 4.35 13.73
CA THR A 771 3.06 3.27 13.73
C THR A 771 4.24 3.56 14.68
N SER A 772 4.26 4.73 15.32
CA SER A 772 5.35 5.18 16.18
C SER A 772 5.00 5.04 17.67
N ASN A 773 5.97 4.59 18.47
CA ASN A 773 5.91 4.57 19.94
C ASN A 773 6.55 5.83 20.58
N ARG A 774 6.71 6.91 19.82
CA ARG A 774 7.17 8.23 20.32
C ARG A 774 5.97 9.16 20.48
N PHE A 775 5.96 9.98 21.51
CA PHE A 775 4.84 10.85 21.86
C PHE A 775 5.32 12.26 22.12
N MET A 776 4.78 13.24 21.33
CA MET A 776 5.16 14.66 21.45
C MET A 776 4.39 15.35 22.57
N ASN A 777 5.04 16.28 23.27
CA ASN A 777 4.34 17.26 24.09
C ASN A 777 3.67 18.32 23.18
N HIS A 778 2.65 18.98 23.73
CA HIS A 778 2.08 20.17 23.10
C HIS A 778 3.13 21.27 22.98
N SER A 779 2.97 22.17 22.00
CA SER A 779 3.71 23.43 21.96
C SER A 779 3.44 24.23 23.22
N ALA A 780 4.40 25.04 23.63
CA ALA A 780 4.20 26.05 24.70
C ALA A 780 3.24 27.17 24.25
N ASN A 781 3.14 27.40 22.93
CA ASN A 781 2.16 28.31 22.34
C ASN A 781 0.82 27.56 22.21
N PRO A 782 -0.28 28.05 22.83
CA PRO A 782 -1.57 27.39 22.84
C PRO A 782 -2.22 27.26 21.44
N TYR A 783 -1.77 28.03 20.45
CA TYR A 783 -2.29 28.02 19.08
C TYR A 783 -1.50 27.13 18.11
N SER A 784 -0.40 26.55 18.58
CA SER A 784 0.58 25.82 17.75
C SER A 784 0.44 24.30 17.81
N THR A 785 -0.65 23.74 18.34
CA THR A 785 -0.93 22.30 18.37
C THR A 785 -2.29 22.02 17.72
N PRO A 786 -2.38 22.11 16.38
CA PRO A 786 -3.66 21.95 15.67
C PRO A 786 -4.26 20.54 15.77
N LEU A 787 -3.48 19.51 16.06
CA LEU A 787 -3.96 18.15 16.27
C LEU A 787 -3.37 17.57 17.56
N ALA A 788 -4.22 17.17 18.49
CA ALA A 788 -3.87 16.45 19.70
C ALA A 788 -4.69 15.15 19.83
N TYR A 789 -4.17 14.15 20.53
CA TYR A 789 -4.93 12.93 20.82
C TYR A 789 -5.85 13.15 22.02
N THR A 790 -7.01 12.50 22.00
CA THR A 790 -7.97 12.55 23.11
C THR A 790 -7.43 11.86 24.37
N LYS A 791 -8.14 11.95 25.48
CA LYS A 791 -7.77 11.30 26.76
C LYS A 791 -7.75 9.77 26.64
N THR A 792 -8.63 9.19 25.82
CA THR A 792 -8.73 7.74 25.55
C THR A 792 -8.76 7.54 24.03
N PRO A 793 -7.59 7.65 23.34
CA PRO A 793 -7.59 7.81 21.90
C PRO A 793 -7.71 6.51 21.11
N LEU A 794 -7.43 5.33 21.70
CA LEU A 794 -7.39 4.07 20.98
C LEU A 794 -8.77 3.66 20.47
N LEU A 795 -8.95 3.66 19.15
CA LEU A 795 -10.16 3.22 18.45
C LEU A 795 -10.06 1.77 17.99
N SER A 796 -8.87 1.36 17.52
CA SER A 796 -8.61 0.00 17.05
C SER A 796 -7.10 -0.26 16.97
N GLY A 797 -6.72 -1.53 17.04
CA GLY A 797 -5.33 -1.97 16.98
C GLY A 797 -4.69 -2.18 18.34
N TYR A 798 -3.50 -2.80 18.31
CA TYR A 798 -2.75 -3.10 19.51
C TYR A 798 -1.93 -1.89 19.99
N MET A 799 -2.05 -1.58 21.28
CA MET A 799 -1.20 -0.63 21.99
C MET A 799 -1.11 -1.05 23.46
N SER A 800 0.12 -1.17 24.00
CA SER A 800 0.32 -1.47 25.41
C SER A 800 -0.29 -0.40 26.31
N SER A 801 -0.62 -0.74 27.55
CA SER A 801 -1.17 0.20 28.54
C SER A 801 -0.24 1.41 28.77
N GLU A 802 1.07 1.18 28.78
CA GLU A 802 2.09 2.21 28.94
C GLU A 802 2.09 3.18 27.77
N ASN A 803 1.95 2.68 26.53
CA ASN A 803 1.83 3.52 25.34
C ASN A 803 0.50 4.28 25.30
N GLN A 804 -0.60 3.66 25.78
CA GLN A 804 -1.90 4.34 25.92
C GLN A 804 -1.83 5.51 26.89
N ASP A 805 -1.13 5.37 28.02
CA ASP A 805 -0.90 6.44 28.99
C ASP A 805 -0.05 7.58 28.39
N LEU A 806 0.95 7.25 27.58
CA LEU A 806 1.82 8.24 26.94
C LEU A 806 1.16 8.99 25.79
N VAL A 807 0.30 8.34 25.01
CA VAL A 807 -0.42 8.95 23.88
C VAL A 807 -1.58 9.81 24.35
N ALA A 808 -2.20 9.51 25.48
CA ALA A 808 -3.33 10.26 26.02
C ALA A 808 -3.01 11.76 26.14
N ASN A 809 -3.79 12.62 25.49
CA ASN A 809 -3.56 14.08 25.41
C ASN A 809 -2.14 14.46 24.93
N SER A 810 -1.52 13.70 24.00
CA SER A 810 -0.26 14.09 23.36
C SER A 810 -0.51 14.80 22.03
N ALA A 811 0.49 15.51 21.50
CA ALA A 811 0.39 16.18 20.22
C ALA A 811 0.59 15.21 19.04
N GLY A 812 -0.25 15.35 17.99
CA GLY A 812 -0.11 14.71 16.68
C GLY A 812 0.56 15.61 15.65
N LEU A 813 0.16 16.91 15.63
CA LEU A 813 0.75 17.97 14.83
C LEU A 813 1.17 19.13 15.73
N VAL A 814 2.32 19.74 15.40
CA VAL A 814 2.80 20.99 16.01
C VAL A 814 3.28 21.92 14.91
N VAL A 815 3.00 23.21 15.04
CA VAL A 815 3.46 24.26 14.10
C VAL A 815 4.31 25.27 14.89
N ASP A 816 5.61 25.31 14.62
CA ASP A 816 6.53 26.26 15.22
C ASP A 816 6.83 27.38 14.23
N GLN A 817 6.38 28.60 14.52
CA GLN A 817 6.73 29.78 13.74
C GLN A 817 8.20 30.17 13.95
N ARG A 818 8.84 30.61 12.84
CA ARG A 818 10.20 31.13 12.85
C ARG A 818 10.37 32.21 11.80
N GLY A 819 10.59 33.44 12.22
CA GLY A 819 10.68 34.57 11.29
C GLY A 819 9.35 34.76 10.55
N ALA A 820 9.41 34.77 9.23
CA ALA A 820 8.23 34.88 8.37
C ALA A 820 7.64 33.51 7.92
N GLY A 821 8.26 32.39 8.31
CA GLY A 821 7.84 31.04 7.91
C GLY A 821 7.53 30.12 9.08
N ALA A 822 7.34 28.83 8.80
CA ALA A 822 6.92 27.85 9.78
C ALA A 822 7.61 26.48 9.63
N VAL A 823 7.77 25.77 10.75
CA VAL A 823 8.14 24.36 10.80
C VAL A 823 6.92 23.56 11.24
N VAL A 824 6.38 22.73 10.34
CA VAL A 824 5.26 21.85 10.62
C VAL A 824 5.80 20.46 10.98
N LEU A 825 5.45 19.97 12.14
CA LEU A 825 5.88 18.69 12.69
C LEU A 825 4.72 17.71 12.65
N SER A 826 4.74 16.77 11.71
CA SER A 826 3.74 15.71 11.57
C SER A 826 4.29 14.40 12.12
N LEU A 827 3.80 13.96 13.29
CA LEU A 827 4.33 12.75 13.93
C LEU A 827 3.94 11.49 13.17
N ASP A 828 2.71 11.43 12.66
CA ASP A 828 2.17 10.31 11.89
C ASP A 828 2.17 10.65 10.39
N SER A 829 2.17 9.62 9.51
CA SER A 829 2.05 9.83 8.07
C SER A 829 0.60 10.19 7.71
N PRO A 830 0.32 11.38 7.19
CA PRO A 830 -1.03 11.73 6.76
C PRO A 830 -1.44 11.01 5.46
N THR A 831 -0.51 10.36 4.78
CA THR A 831 -0.67 9.75 3.45
C THR A 831 -0.50 8.23 3.47
N PHE A 832 -0.55 7.60 4.63
CA PHE A 832 -0.19 6.20 4.85
C PHE A 832 -0.79 5.27 3.78
N ARG A 833 0.11 4.59 3.05
CA ARG A 833 -0.19 3.62 1.97
C ARG A 833 -1.23 4.13 0.96
N ALA A 834 -1.30 5.45 0.73
CA ALA A 834 -2.22 6.14 -0.18
C ALA A 834 -3.73 5.90 0.07
N PHE A 835 -4.12 5.07 1.05
CA PHE A 835 -5.53 4.83 1.36
C PHE A 835 -6.04 5.57 2.60
N TRP A 836 -5.16 6.23 3.37
CA TRP A 836 -5.56 7.05 4.51
C TRP A 836 -6.08 8.42 4.03
N TRP A 837 -7.24 8.41 3.36
CA TRP A 837 -7.85 9.58 2.77
C TRP A 837 -8.26 10.65 3.80
N GLY A 838 -8.60 10.20 5.01
CA GLY A 838 -9.06 11.09 6.09
C GLY A 838 -8.03 12.13 6.51
N THR A 839 -6.74 11.82 6.47
CA THR A 839 -5.67 12.70 6.96
C THR A 839 -4.85 13.37 5.86
N GLN A 840 -4.93 12.94 4.59
CA GLN A 840 -4.11 13.50 3.50
C GLN A 840 -4.28 15.02 3.33
N ARG A 841 -5.48 15.55 3.65
CA ARG A 841 -5.80 16.98 3.59
C ARG A 841 -4.91 17.82 4.52
N LEU A 842 -4.40 17.27 5.63
CA LEU A 842 -3.48 17.97 6.53
C LEU A 842 -2.19 18.40 5.80
N LEU A 843 -1.61 17.50 4.98
CA LEU A 843 -0.42 17.83 4.18
C LEU A 843 -0.78 18.82 3.05
N VAL A 844 -1.90 18.60 2.37
CA VAL A 844 -2.38 19.47 1.29
C VAL A 844 -2.63 20.89 1.81
N ASN A 845 -3.26 21.02 2.96
CA ASN A 845 -3.47 22.29 3.64
C ASN A 845 -2.13 22.95 4.02
N GLY A 846 -1.17 22.16 4.52
CA GLY A 846 0.16 22.68 4.83
C GLY A 846 0.89 23.28 3.62
N ILE A 847 0.57 22.78 2.42
CA ILE A 847 1.16 23.26 1.16
C ILE A 847 0.42 24.48 0.61
N PHE A 848 -0.91 24.45 0.53
CA PHE A 848 -1.68 25.54 -0.06
C PHE A 848 -1.92 26.73 0.88
N PHE A 849 -1.94 26.48 2.18
CA PHE A 849 -2.22 27.49 3.22
C PHE A 849 -1.00 27.78 4.11
N GLY A 850 0.20 27.44 3.62
CA GLY A 850 1.47 27.69 4.32
C GLY A 850 1.65 29.16 4.72
N ASP A 851 1.24 30.09 3.86
CA ASP A 851 1.30 31.56 4.11
C ASP A 851 0.35 32.01 5.24
N LEU A 852 -0.62 31.18 5.66
CA LEU A 852 -1.57 31.47 6.74
C LEU A 852 -1.14 30.86 8.10
N LEU A 853 0.01 30.19 8.15
CA LEU A 853 0.50 29.58 9.40
C LEU A 853 1.14 30.60 10.36
N GLU A 854 1.01 31.89 10.07
CA GLU A 854 1.43 32.97 10.98
C GLU A 854 0.57 33.01 12.25
N GLU A 855 1.16 33.45 13.38
CA GLU A 855 0.36 33.70 14.59
C GLU A 855 -0.71 34.75 14.33
N PRO A 856 -1.95 34.53 14.81
CA PRO A 856 -2.96 35.58 14.79
C PRO A 856 -2.43 36.83 15.52
N ARG A 857 -2.43 37.94 14.82
CA ARG A 857 -2.01 39.23 15.38
C ARG A 857 -3.09 39.86 16.25
#